data_7670e2771c0e28c71de741f6407a5f0c
#
_entry.id   7670e2771c0e28c71de741f6407a5f0c
#
_cell.length_a   1.000
_cell.length_b   1.000
_cell.length_c   1.000
_cell.angle_alpha   90.00
_cell.angle_beta   90.00
_cell.angle_gamma   90.00
#
_symmetry.space_group_name_H-M   'P 1'
#
loop_
_entity.id
_entity.type
_entity.pdbx_description
1 polymer ?
#
loop_
_entity_poly.entity_id
_entity_poly.type
_entity_poly.pdbx_seq_one_letter_code
_entity_poly.pdbx_strand_id
1 'polypeptide(L)'
;MNVNKFVLFLSILCLITFTNIAGPRKKNGNNATPENKDTITAIKDTIKKEAPKKEPFKAIKDITEKCKKYDGLFPVYQDTVSGKTYLEISEDKIGKEYIYFAYVMDGIIDAGYARGSYKDNFIFKVNRYFDRIDFNIQNTSFYFDSTNALAKAQKANINQPLFYSDKIAASSYDDKSKKRSYLIESDNLFFGEYFTQVKPSKSPTDRPDAFNMGSLNNKKSKYLDIKDFPLNTNIAVEYIYDNASPINYGGDEVTDARYVSVKMQHSIIEMPDDKYKPRRDDPRVGYFMEKVNDQTAADATPWKDVIHRWRLEKKNPDAALSDPVKPIVWWIENTTPLTFRPIIKQAVLSWNKAFERAGFSNAVECYEQPDTASWNAEDVRYNVLRWVSSPRPPYGGYGPHLSNPRTGEIISADIMLEFIYLTNRLPYEKLYDVAALDNYLPGSSAQLNGIDYCSFGEGMHQNIMSGMQMLDAFAFSDIDKDEFMKQALLDLVMHEIGHTFGLNHNFIGSNWHTLDEVKNKNYDEIKGLTASVMDYTIPNISIDKNKQGLYFDNQPGEYDKWAIAYGYTQMADKNMEQKELDKILSKSIDPEHRFMNDADDMRYVGRGIDPRCNLYDMSNDAIGYAVENMEMVNKTLNGLLKKYSTTGKSYHELRNAYLTLTGNYNRSLNVVNRYIGGVYINRNMVGQDSLSKPYIPVSLADQKRAMQTLVKYAFAVNAFKTPQDLYNYLQQQRRGNERKENEDPKIHDRILNIQKSILDELLNGAVMQRLIDTKLYGNTYSLNMMLEDLTNGIFTEDLNSAVSSLRQNLQIEYVNRILAVMDNKSAYANNIKSAAFGEADKIKTWMKMNPGIDASTKSHRKYIGFLIDKAMKLD
;
A
#
# COMPACT_ATOMS: atom_id res chain seq x y z
N MET A 1 -33.41 -26.04 -17.27
CA MET A 1 -33.24 -26.92 -18.45
C MET A 1 -31.76 -27.23 -18.58
N ASN A 2 -31.45 -28.53 -18.34
CA ASN A 2 -30.16 -29.20 -18.61
C ASN A 2 -28.85 -28.67 -18.01
N VAL A 3 -28.66 -29.01 -16.76
CA VAL A 3 -27.37 -29.43 -16.19
C VAL A 3 -27.24 -30.92 -16.56
N ASN A 4 -26.36 -31.25 -17.52
CA ASN A 4 -25.79 -32.59 -17.74
C ASN A 4 -25.03 -32.59 -19.05
N LYS A 5 -23.78 -32.19 -19.00
CA LYS A 5 -22.72 -32.54 -20.01
C LYS A 5 -21.36 -32.01 -19.56
N PHE A 6 -20.86 -32.51 -18.43
CA PHE A 6 -19.45 -32.35 -18.08
C PHE A 6 -18.96 -33.43 -17.11
N VAL A 7 -19.28 -34.69 -17.46
CA VAL A 7 -18.56 -35.85 -16.89
C VAL A 7 -18.61 -36.91 -17.96
N LEU A 8 -17.63 -36.96 -18.83
CA LEU A 8 -17.18 -38.17 -19.56
C LEU A 8 -16.05 -37.79 -20.52
N PHE A 9 -14.83 -37.69 -20.04
CA PHE A 9 -13.62 -37.85 -20.85
C PHE A 9 -12.43 -38.13 -19.92
N LEU A 10 -12.45 -39.32 -19.32
CA LEU A 10 -11.24 -39.94 -18.77
C LEU A 10 -11.38 -41.43 -18.99
N SER A 11 -10.63 -41.92 -19.95
CA SER A 11 -10.27 -43.31 -20.22
C SER A 11 -10.34 -43.65 -21.70
N ILE A 12 -9.29 -43.31 -22.45
CA ILE A 12 -8.83 -44.10 -23.60
C ILE A 12 -7.33 -44.19 -23.46
N LEU A 13 -6.93 -45.35 -22.94
CA LEU A 13 -5.61 -45.94 -22.97
C LEU A 13 -5.33 -46.39 -24.41
N CYS A 14 -4.39 -45.76 -25.11
CA CYS A 14 -3.90 -46.28 -26.37
C CYS A 14 -2.52 -46.91 -26.15
N LEU A 15 -2.51 -48.23 -26.06
CA LEU A 15 -1.35 -49.07 -26.41
C LEU A 15 -0.94 -48.79 -27.84
N ILE A 16 0.28 -48.39 -28.08
CA ILE A 16 0.93 -48.49 -29.36
C ILE A 16 2.12 -49.43 -29.21
N THR A 17 1.97 -50.57 -29.81
CA THR A 17 2.96 -51.66 -29.97
C THR A 17 4.12 -51.22 -30.86
N PHE A 18 5.33 -51.52 -30.39
CA PHE A 18 6.56 -51.46 -31.17
C PHE A 18 6.54 -52.56 -32.24
N THR A 19 6.67 -52.20 -33.49
CA THR A 19 7.09 -53.13 -34.53
C THR A 19 8.54 -52.81 -34.94
N ASN A 20 9.39 -53.77 -34.66
CA ASN A 20 10.76 -53.89 -35.18
C ASN A 20 10.73 -54.07 -36.71
N ILE A 21 11.52 -53.28 -37.44
CA ILE A 21 12.00 -53.64 -38.77
C ILE A 21 13.51 -53.73 -38.73
N ALA A 22 13.99 -54.98 -38.86
CA ALA A 22 15.38 -55.34 -38.98
C ALA A 22 15.75 -55.56 -40.47
N GLY A 23 16.93 -55.08 -40.85
CA GLY A 23 17.62 -55.69 -42.02
C GLY A 23 18.67 -54.78 -42.63
N PRO A 24 19.67 -55.36 -43.30
CA PRO A 24 20.50 -56.49 -42.92
C PRO A 24 22.02 -56.15 -42.83
N ARG A 25 22.74 -56.97 -42.07
CA ARG A 25 24.20 -57.05 -41.99
C ARG A 25 24.88 -57.40 -43.29
N LYS A 26 26.02 -56.76 -43.60
CA LYS A 26 27.13 -57.41 -44.32
C LYS A 26 28.35 -57.48 -43.42
N LYS A 27 28.81 -58.66 -43.17
CA LYS A 27 30.09 -59.10 -42.61
C LYS A 27 31.21 -58.97 -43.65
N ASN A 28 32.37 -58.60 -43.13
CA ASN A 28 33.72 -59.18 -43.42
C ASN A 28 34.67 -58.28 -42.60
N GLY A 29 35.57 -58.76 -41.83
CA GLY A 29 36.28 -60.01 -41.57
C GLY A 29 37.77 -59.76 -41.43
N ASN A 30 38.27 -60.16 -40.25
CA ASN A 30 39.66 -60.56 -40.00
C ASN A 30 40.77 -59.55 -39.69
N ASN A 31 41.12 -59.56 -38.43
CA ASN A 31 42.40 -60.07 -37.90
C ASN A 31 43.64 -59.16 -37.84
N ALA A 32 44.13 -59.14 -36.65
CA ALA A 32 45.46 -59.30 -36.13
C ALA A 32 46.18 -58.10 -35.53
N THR A 33 46.29 -58.17 -34.21
CA THR A 33 47.41 -57.56 -33.45
C THR A 33 48.76 -58.05 -33.97
N PRO A 34 49.77 -57.23 -33.92
CA PRO A 34 50.82 -57.51 -32.92
C PRO A 34 51.40 -56.25 -32.22
N GLU A 35 51.90 -56.51 -31.04
CA GLU A 35 52.87 -55.68 -30.29
C GLU A 35 54.16 -55.43 -31.10
N ASN A 36 54.71 -54.19 -30.92
CA ASN A 36 56.13 -54.10 -30.50
C ASN A 36 56.62 -52.65 -30.31
N LYS A 37 57.18 -52.41 -29.14
CA LYS A 37 58.49 -51.82 -28.78
C LYS A 37 58.95 -50.50 -29.41
N ASP A 38 59.16 -49.61 -28.44
CA ASP A 38 60.18 -48.58 -28.33
C ASP A 38 61.15 -48.30 -29.46
N THR A 39 61.13 -47.05 -29.93
CA THR A 39 62.35 -46.37 -30.35
C THR A 39 62.17 -44.86 -30.17
N ILE A 40 62.96 -44.37 -29.22
CA ILE A 40 63.10 -42.90 -28.99
C ILE A 40 63.98 -42.35 -30.09
N THR A 41 63.42 -41.48 -30.91
CA THR A 41 64.21 -40.61 -31.77
C THR A 41 63.92 -39.17 -31.50
N ALA A 42 64.88 -38.44 -30.92
CA ALA A 42 64.76 -37.02 -30.65
C ALA A 42 64.65 -36.25 -31.98
N ILE A 43 63.47 -35.55 -32.11
CA ILE A 43 63.30 -34.55 -33.15
C ILE A 43 63.34 -33.15 -32.48
N LYS A 44 64.32 -32.38 -32.98
CA LYS A 44 64.52 -31.00 -32.60
C LYS A 44 63.24 -30.20 -32.78
N ASP A 45 62.81 -29.55 -31.68
CA ASP A 45 61.78 -28.53 -31.64
C ASP A 45 62.15 -27.37 -32.56
N THR A 46 61.44 -27.27 -33.66
CA THR A 46 61.26 -26.01 -34.38
C THR A 46 59.93 -25.44 -33.87
N ILE A 47 59.97 -24.56 -32.90
CA ILE A 47 58.82 -23.77 -32.46
C ILE A 47 58.32 -22.97 -33.66
N LYS A 48 57.34 -23.46 -34.37
CA LYS A 48 56.48 -22.63 -35.22
C LYS A 48 55.69 -21.75 -34.28
N LYS A 49 56.02 -20.43 -34.25
CA LYS A 49 55.10 -19.42 -33.70
C LYS A 49 53.74 -19.63 -34.38
N GLU A 50 52.74 -20.16 -33.62
CA GLU A 50 51.36 -20.13 -34.06
C GLU A 50 51.03 -18.69 -34.42
N ALA A 51 50.50 -18.45 -35.62
CA ALA A 51 49.96 -17.18 -36.00
C ALA A 51 48.87 -16.78 -34.95
N PRO A 52 48.81 -15.53 -34.53
CA PRO A 52 47.83 -15.13 -33.54
C PRO A 52 46.42 -15.56 -34.04
N LYS A 53 45.74 -16.40 -33.25
CA LYS A 53 44.34 -16.74 -33.56
C LYS A 53 43.57 -15.45 -33.76
N LYS A 54 43.01 -15.29 -34.94
CA LYS A 54 42.18 -14.12 -35.27
C LYS A 54 41.07 -14.06 -34.21
N GLU A 55 41.03 -12.98 -33.42
CA GLU A 55 39.96 -12.76 -32.46
C GLU A 55 38.64 -12.79 -33.20
N PRO A 56 37.62 -13.53 -32.72
CA PRO A 56 36.35 -13.70 -33.41
C PRO A 56 35.50 -12.42 -33.46
N PHE A 57 35.82 -11.42 -32.62
CA PHE A 57 35.12 -10.14 -32.50
C PHE A 57 36.03 -8.97 -32.81
N LYS A 58 35.45 -7.83 -33.22
CA LYS A 58 36.16 -6.54 -33.30
C LYS A 58 36.65 -6.15 -31.90
N ALA A 59 37.68 -5.29 -31.86
CA ALA A 59 38.07 -4.70 -30.58
C ALA A 59 37.02 -3.68 -30.11
N ILE A 60 36.81 -3.57 -28.79
CA ILE A 60 35.84 -2.62 -28.19
C ILE A 60 36.19 -1.19 -28.67
N LYS A 61 37.48 -0.83 -28.69
CA LYS A 61 37.98 0.49 -29.16
C LYS A 61 37.50 0.83 -30.57
N ASP A 62 37.42 -0.17 -31.46
CA ASP A 62 37.03 0.05 -32.85
C ASP A 62 35.58 0.52 -33.00
N ILE A 63 34.71 0.16 -32.02
CA ILE A 63 33.33 0.59 -31.97
C ILE A 63 33.16 1.86 -31.14
N THR A 64 33.93 2.01 -30.07
CA THR A 64 33.72 3.07 -29.06
C THR A 64 34.64 4.29 -29.27
N GLU A 65 35.40 4.41 -30.33
CA GLU A 65 36.35 5.49 -30.57
C GLU A 65 35.70 6.89 -30.49
N LYS A 66 34.44 7.00 -30.92
CA LYS A 66 33.66 8.27 -30.91
C LYS A 66 32.66 8.35 -29.77
N CYS A 67 32.77 7.46 -28.79
CA CYS A 67 31.86 7.44 -27.69
C CYS A 67 32.40 8.19 -26.48
N LYS A 68 31.49 8.81 -25.74
CA LYS A 68 31.72 9.20 -24.36
C LYS A 68 31.60 7.96 -23.49
N LYS A 69 32.62 7.72 -22.67
CA LYS A 69 32.59 6.61 -21.69
C LYS A 69 32.12 7.11 -20.34
N TYR A 70 31.22 6.31 -19.70
CA TYR A 70 30.85 6.42 -18.31
C TYR A 70 31.37 5.17 -17.59
N ASP A 71 32.27 5.38 -16.62
CA ASP A 71 32.95 4.28 -15.91
C ASP A 71 32.28 3.96 -14.58
N GLY A 72 31.99 2.66 -14.33
CA GLY A 72 31.41 2.18 -13.09
C GLY A 72 31.15 0.68 -13.09
N LEU A 73 30.02 0.25 -12.53
CA LEU A 73 29.67 -1.15 -12.42
C LEU A 73 29.59 -1.86 -13.78
N PHE A 74 28.84 -1.27 -14.72
CA PHE A 74 28.79 -1.70 -16.12
C PHE A 74 29.13 -0.51 -17.03
N PRO A 75 30.39 -0.34 -17.45
CA PRO A 75 30.77 0.81 -18.25
C PRO A 75 29.88 1.00 -19.47
N VAL A 76 29.33 2.21 -19.61
CA VAL A 76 28.44 2.59 -20.72
C VAL A 76 29.21 3.50 -21.67
N TYR A 77 29.07 3.22 -22.96
CA TYR A 77 29.61 4.04 -24.03
C TYR A 77 28.45 4.65 -24.82
N GLN A 78 28.42 5.95 -24.96
CA GLN A 78 27.45 6.70 -25.76
C GLN A 78 28.09 7.37 -26.95
N ASP A 79 27.67 6.98 -28.14
CA ASP A 79 28.15 7.62 -29.38
C ASP A 79 27.75 9.11 -29.39
N THR A 80 28.75 10.00 -29.61
CA THR A 80 28.55 11.44 -29.49
C THR A 80 27.77 12.06 -30.65
N VAL A 81 27.51 11.32 -31.74
CA VAL A 81 26.77 11.77 -32.92
C VAL A 81 25.37 11.21 -32.98
N SER A 82 25.25 9.90 -32.82
CA SER A 82 23.95 9.21 -32.94
C SER A 82 23.20 9.09 -31.62
N GLY A 83 23.89 9.22 -30.47
CA GLY A 83 23.35 8.96 -29.13
C GLY A 83 23.20 7.47 -28.80
N LYS A 84 23.59 6.55 -29.70
CA LYS A 84 23.53 5.11 -29.52
C LYS A 84 24.39 4.66 -28.36
N THR A 85 23.91 3.72 -27.54
CA THR A 85 24.64 3.23 -26.37
C THR A 85 25.09 1.79 -26.49
N TYR A 86 26.19 1.50 -25.80
CA TYR A 86 26.76 0.18 -25.65
C TYR A 86 27.08 -0.06 -24.18
N LEU A 87 26.89 -1.31 -23.74
CA LEU A 87 27.18 -1.77 -22.37
C LEU A 87 28.39 -2.70 -22.40
N GLU A 88 29.41 -2.40 -21.59
CA GLU A 88 30.58 -3.25 -21.43
C GLU A 88 30.40 -4.19 -20.22
N ILE A 89 30.60 -5.48 -20.45
CA ILE A 89 30.46 -6.54 -19.46
C ILE A 89 31.77 -7.30 -19.36
N SER A 90 32.49 -7.12 -18.25
CA SER A 90 33.73 -7.83 -18.01
C SER A 90 33.46 -9.29 -17.64
N GLU A 91 34.42 -10.16 -17.94
CA GLU A 91 34.30 -11.63 -17.76
C GLU A 91 34.01 -12.04 -16.31
N ASP A 92 34.52 -11.29 -15.34
CA ASP A 92 34.28 -11.55 -13.91
C ASP A 92 32.85 -11.18 -13.46
N LYS A 93 32.06 -10.52 -14.30
CA LYS A 93 30.66 -10.23 -14.08
C LYS A 93 29.73 -11.29 -14.66
N ILE A 94 30.24 -12.13 -15.54
CA ILE A 94 29.48 -13.25 -16.11
C ILE A 94 29.23 -14.32 -15.01
N GLY A 95 28.02 -14.81 -14.96
CA GLY A 95 27.57 -15.79 -13.96
C GLY A 95 27.23 -15.19 -12.60
N LYS A 96 27.34 -13.86 -12.41
CA LYS A 96 26.93 -13.15 -11.19
C LYS A 96 25.49 -12.65 -11.28
N GLU A 97 24.93 -12.42 -10.11
CA GLU A 97 23.59 -11.85 -9.91
C GLU A 97 23.69 -10.36 -9.60
N TYR A 98 22.68 -9.61 -10.04
CA TYR A 98 22.54 -8.17 -9.83
C TYR A 98 21.10 -7.86 -9.43
N ILE A 99 20.91 -6.80 -8.66
CA ILE A 99 19.58 -6.27 -8.37
C ILE A 99 19.24 -5.25 -9.47
N TYR A 100 18.09 -5.42 -10.08
CA TYR A 100 17.47 -4.39 -10.91
C TYR A 100 16.45 -3.64 -10.09
N PHE A 101 16.39 -2.33 -10.29
CA PHE A 101 15.43 -1.45 -9.66
C PHE A 101 14.96 -0.38 -10.65
N ALA A 102 13.64 -0.16 -10.71
CA ALA A 102 13.03 0.87 -11.54
C ALA A 102 12.33 1.94 -10.68
N TYR A 103 12.53 3.18 -11.08
CA TYR A 103 12.05 4.37 -10.38
C TYR A 103 11.42 5.35 -11.37
N VAL A 104 10.25 5.91 -11.01
CA VAL A 104 9.55 6.92 -11.82
C VAL A 104 10.13 8.29 -11.53
N MET A 105 10.92 8.84 -12.45
CA MET A 105 11.45 10.20 -12.33
C MET A 105 10.37 11.25 -12.56
N ASP A 106 9.44 10.99 -13.51
CA ASP A 106 8.35 11.88 -13.86
C ASP A 106 7.33 11.16 -14.78
N GLY A 107 6.07 11.57 -14.73
CA GLY A 107 5.04 10.97 -15.57
C GLY A 107 3.69 11.65 -15.38
N ILE A 108 2.61 10.99 -15.75
CA ILE A 108 1.24 11.48 -15.59
C ILE A 108 0.42 10.53 -14.72
N ILE A 109 -0.37 11.11 -13.84
CA ILE A 109 -1.19 10.36 -12.88
C ILE A 109 -2.25 9.51 -13.58
N ASP A 110 -2.88 10.01 -14.64
CA ASP A 110 -3.88 9.27 -15.43
C ASP A 110 -3.31 7.99 -16.05
N ALA A 111 -1.99 7.93 -16.29
CA ALA A 111 -1.29 6.72 -16.71
C ALA A 111 -0.74 5.88 -15.54
N GLY A 112 -0.93 6.35 -14.29
CA GLY A 112 -0.43 5.69 -13.10
C GLY A 112 1.05 5.92 -12.80
N TYR A 113 1.62 7.03 -13.25
CA TYR A 113 3.02 7.37 -13.04
C TYR A 113 3.16 8.66 -12.24
N ALA A 114 3.29 8.52 -10.93
CA ALA A 114 3.63 9.60 -10.04
C ALA A 114 5.15 9.69 -9.86
N ARG A 115 5.67 10.92 -9.79
CA ARG A 115 7.09 11.16 -9.49
C ARG A 115 7.47 10.52 -8.16
N GLY A 116 8.60 9.83 -8.13
CA GLY A 116 9.13 9.16 -6.94
C GLY A 116 8.63 7.74 -6.73
N SER A 117 7.67 7.25 -7.53
CA SER A 117 7.14 5.90 -7.37
C SER A 117 8.18 4.84 -7.72
N TYR A 118 8.30 3.83 -6.87
CA TYR A 118 9.06 2.63 -7.12
C TYR A 118 8.24 1.69 -8.01
N LYS A 119 8.88 1.06 -9.01
CA LYS A 119 8.15 0.25 -10.00
C LYS A 119 8.47 -1.23 -9.90
N ASP A 120 9.69 -1.62 -10.20
CA ASP A 120 10.12 -3.01 -10.23
C ASP A 120 11.39 -3.19 -9.43
N ASN A 121 11.49 -4.32 -8.72
CA ASN A 121 12.66 -4.76 -7.97
C ASN A 121 12.80 -6.28 -8.12
N PHE A 122 13.87 -6.74 -8.76
CA PHE A 122 14.14 -8.16 -8.92
C PHE A 122 15.64 -8.46 -9.08
N ILE A 123 16.00 -9.72 -8.89
CA ILE A 123 17.35 -10.20 -9.14
C ILE A 123 17.44 -10.78 -10.55
N PHE A 124 18.49 -10.44 -11.28
CA PHE A 124 18.80 -11.06 -12.55
C PHE A 124 20.25 -11.53 -12.59
N LYS A 125 20.53 -12.49 -13.45
CA LYS A 125 21.86 -13.08 -13.68
C LYS A 125 22.31 -12.79 -15.10
N VAL A 126 23.56 -12.35 -15.23
CA VAL A 126 24.22 -12.16 -16.53
C VAL A 126 24.95 -13.43 -16.92
N ASN A 127 24.60 -14.02 -18.05
CA ASN A 127 25.23 -15.22 -18.57
C ASN A 127 25.78 -14.96 -19.98
N ARG A 128 26.76 -15.74 -20.39
CA ARG A 128 27.24 -15.78 -21.76
C ARG A 128 26.86 -17.10 -22.39
N TYR A 129 26.28 -17.01 -23.59
CA TYR A 129 26.01 -18.19 -24.40
C TYR A 129 26.64 -17.99 -25.79
N PHE A 130 27.77 -18.59 -26.04
CA PHE A 130 28.59 -18.46 -27.25
C PHE A 130 28.89 -16.98 -27.61
N ASP A 131 28.20 -16.45 -28.63
CA ASP A 131 28.38 -15.11 -29.18
C ASP A 131 27.38 -14.10 -28.67
N ARG A 132 26.65 -14.39 -27.59
CA ARG A 132 25.65 -13.51 -27.01
C ARG A 132 25.73 -13.44 -25.49
N ILE A 133 25.18 -12.35 -24.95
CA ILE A 133 24.95 -12.15 -23.51
C ILE A 133 23.47 -12.31 -23.22
N ASP A 134 23.16 -13.11 -22.24
CA ASP A 134 21.82 -13.44 -21.78
C ASP A 134 21.57 -12.87 -20.38
N PHE A 135 20.38 -12.29 -20.17
CA PHE A 135 19.91 -11.75 -18.88
C PHE A 135 18.73 -12.57 -18.39
N ASN A 136 18.88 -13.27 -17.28
CA ASN A 136 17.88 -14.20 -16.75
C ASN A 136 17.37 -13.71 -15.39
N ILE A 137 16.06 -13.47 -15.22
CA ILE A 137 15.46 -13.19 -13.92
C ILE A 137 15.59 -14.42 -13.02
N GLN A 138 15.91 -14.18 -11.76
CA GLN A 138 16.04 -15.22 -10.75
C GLN A 138 14.77 -15.27 -9.89
N ASN A 139 14.25 -16.46 -9.68
CA ASN A 139 13.15 -16.67 -8.74
C ASN A 139 13.68 -16.70 -7.32
N THR A 140 13.17 -15.84 -6.44
CA THR A 140 13.56 -15.72 -5.03
C THR A 140 12.52 -16.28 -4.05
N SER A 141 11.36 -16.71 -4.56
CA SER A 141 10.23 -17.16 -3.73
C SER A 141 10.41 -18.57 -3.12
N PHE A 142 11.45 -19.31 -3.51
CA PHE A 142 11.67 -20.67 -3.07
C PHE A 142 13.08 -20.87 -2.48
N TYR A 143 13.12 -21.52 -1.34
CA TYR A 143 14.35 -21.97 -0.69
C TYR A 143 14.47 -23.50 -0.75
N PHE A 144 15.70 -23.99 -0.88
CA PHE A 144 16.05 -25.39 -0.81
C PHE A 144 17.25 -25.53 0.12
N ASP A 145 17.11 -26.30 1.18
CA ASP A 145 18.24 -26.60 2.07
C ASP A 145 19.30 -27.39 1.30
N SER A 146 20.48 -26.82 1.15
CA SER A 146 21.59 -27.40 0.40
C SER A 146 22.07 -28.75 0.97
N THR A 147 21.79 -29.03 2.24
CA THR A 147 22.12 -30.31 2.91
C THR A 147 21.08 -31.40 2.58
N ASN A 148 19.89 -31.02 2.08
CA ASN A 148 18.85 -31.95 1.70
C ASN A 148 19.03 -32.43 0.26
N ALA A 149 18.80 -33.72 0.01
CA ALA A 149 18.93 -34.34 -1.31
C ALA A 149 18.00 -33.68 -2.36
N LEU A 150 16.83 -33.15 -1.93
CA LEU A 150 15.87 -32.42 -2.78
C LEU A 150 16.44 -31.12 -3.36
N ALA A 151 17.49 -30.54 -2.77
CA ALA A 151 18.16 -29.37 -3.33
C ALA A 151 18.70 -29.61 -4.76
N LYS A 152 18.99 -30.86 -5.11
CA LYS A 152 19.39 -31.24 -6.48
C LYS A 152 18.27 -31.05 -7.50
N ALA A 153 17.00 -31.02 -7.06
CA ALA A 153 15.81 -30.80 -7.88
C ALA A 153 15.34 -29.34 -7.91
N GLN A 154 16.07 -28.40 -7.32
CA GLN A 154 15.66 -26.99 -7.12
C GLN A 154 15.20 -26.24 -8.37
N LYS A 155 15.55 -26.74 -9.58
CA LYS A 155 15.13 -26.11 -10.83
C LYS A 155 13.84 -26.72 -11.41
N ALA A 156 13.29 -27.76 -10.77
CA ALA A 156 12.11 -28.45 -11.30
C ALA A 156 10.86 -27.54 -11.19
N ASN A 157 10.26 -27.25 -12.34
CA ASN A 157 9.05 -26.44 -12.47
C ASN A 157 9.16 -24.99 -11.92
N ILE A 158 10.38 -24.47 -11.77
CA ILE A 158 10.63 -23.08 -11.41
C ILE A 158 11.18 -22.35 -12.63
N ASN A 159 10.42 -21.38 -13.14
CA ASN A 159 10.83 -20.60 -14.30
C ASN A 159 11.84 -19.51 -13.90
N GLN A 160 12.94 -19.43 -14.64
CA GLN A 160 13.92 -18.34 -14.59
C GLN A 160 14.01 -17.72 -15.99
N PRO A 161 13.11 -16.77 -16.30
CA PRO A 161 12.94 -16.31 -17.66
C PRO A 161 14.18 -15.60 -18.20
N LEU A 162 14.53 -15.91 -19.45
CA LEU A 162 15.43 -15.12 -20.26
C LEU A 162 14.64 -13.91 -20.77
N PHE A 163 14.84 -12.73 -20.15
CA PHE A 163 14.07 -11.55 -20.52
C PHE A 163 14.75 -10.70 -21.59
N TYR A 164 16.08 -10.81 -21.73
CA TYR A 164 16.83 -10.13 -22.77
C TYR A 164 18.05 -10.94 -23.21
N SER A 165 18.36 -10.85 -24.49
CA SER A 165 19.56 -11.44 -25.06
C SER A 165 20.04 -10.60 -26.24
N ASP A 166 21.33 -10.32 -26.31
CA ASP A 166 21.91 -9.61 -27.44
C ASP A 166 23.28 -10.16 -27.83
N LYS A 167 23.64 -9.97 -29.11
CA LYS A 167 24.92 -10.41 -29.65
C LYS A 167 26.06 -9.55 -29.14
N ILE A 168 27.20 -10.20 -28.95
CA ILE A 168 28.47 -9.51 -28.64
C ILE A 168 28.92 -8.74 -29.88
N ALA A 169 28.87 -7.42 -29.82
CA ALA A 169 29.31 -6.51 -30.90
C ALA A 169 30.83 -6.42 -31.00
N ALA A 170 31.53 -6.46 -29.83
CA ALA A 170 32.98 -6.39 -29.74
C ALA A 170 33.50 -7.11 -28.49
N SER A 171 34.78 -7.41 -28.46
CA SER A 171 35.47 -8.00 -27.29
C SER A 171 36.90 -7.52 -27.25
N SER A 172 37.41 -7.26 -26.04
CA SER A 172 38.81 -6.89 -25.83
C SER A 172 39.35 -7.62 -24.60
N TYR A 173 40.63 -7.95 -24.63
CA TYR A 173 41.35 -8.48 -23.50
C TYR A 173 42.22 -7.37 -22.90
N ASP A 174 42.13 -7.14 -21.62
CA ASP A 174 42.97 -6.18 -20.90
C ASP A 174 44.14 -6.89 -20.25
N ASP A 175 45.35 -6.61 -20.72
CA ASP A 175 46.60 -7.22 -20.23
C ASP A 175 46.92 -6.84 -18.78
N LYS A 176 46.39 -5.71 -18.27
CA LYS A 176 46.66 -5.28 -16.89
C LYS A 176 45.77 -6.05 -15.90
N SER A 177 44.46 -6.09 -16.15
CA SER A 177 43.51 -6.82 -15.29
C SER A 177 43.46 -8.32 -15.56
N LYS A 178 44.09 -8.78 -16.67
CA LYS A 178 44.02 -10.19 -17.14
C LYS A 178 42.61 -10.69 -17.36
N LYS A 179 41.69 -9.79 -17.75
CA LYS A 179 40.26 -10.07 -17.98
C LYS A 179 39.85 -9.72 -19.40
N ARG A 180 38.87 -10.44 -19.90
CA ARG A 180 38.18 -10.13 -21.14
C ARG A 180 36.92 -9.34 -20.86
N SER A 181 36.62 -8.38 -21.73
CA SER A 181 35.35 -7.66 -21.72
C SER A 181 34.59 -7.89 -23.01
N TYR A 182 33.27 -7.86 -22.92
CA TYR A 182 32.31 -8.00 -24.01
C TYR A 182 31.46 -6.75 -24.12
N LEU A 183 31.23 -6.27 -25.34
CA LEU A 183 30.40 -5.11 -25.63
C LEU A 183 29.10 -5.58 -26.31
N ILE A 184 27.95 -5.14 -25.81
CA ILE A 184 26.65 -5.33 -26.46
C ILE A 184 26.03 -3.99 -26.79
N GLU A 185 25.13 -3.91 -27.79
CA GLU A 185 24.26 -2.75 -27.99
C GLU A 185 23.21 -2.71 -26.89
N SER A 186 22.95 -1.54 -26.27
CA SER A 186 22.06 -1.44 -25.13
C SER A 186 20.77 -0.66 -25.40
N ASP A 187 20.61 -0.04 -26.57
CA ASP A 187 19.41 0.74 -26.87
C ASP A 187 18.11 -0.11 -26.78
N ASN A 188 18.10 -1.30 -27.37
CA ASN A 188 16.94 -2.17 -27.29
C ASN A 188 16.62 -2.61 -25.84
N LEU A 189 17.65 -2.88 -25.04
CA LEU A 189 17.51 -3.27 -23.64
C LEU A 189 16.75 -2.22 -22.83
N PHE A 190 17.09 -0.93 -23.02
CA PHE A 190 16.49 0.17 -22.26
C PHE A 190 15.25 0.76 -22.94
N PHE A 191 15.20 0.88 -24.27
CA PHE A 191 14.03 1.44 -24.98
C PHE A 191 12.91 0.41 -25.23
N GLY A 192 13.21 -0.87 -25.11
CA GLY A 192 12.27 -1.96 -25.43
C GLY A 192 11.39 -2.43 -24.26
N GLU A 193 11.37 -1.74 -23.13
CA GLU A 193 10.61 -2.14 -21.94
C GLU A 193 10.94 -3.57 -21.43
N TYR A 194 12.17 -4.07 -21.67
CA TYR A 194 12.54 -5.43 -21.24
C TYR A 194 12.77 -5.54 -19.73
N PHE A 195 13.34 -4.51 -19.12
CA PHE A 195 13.56 -4.48 -17.68
C PHE A 195 12.26 -4.20 -16.91
N THR A 196 11.44 -3.28 -17.39
CA THR A 196 10.18 -2.91 -16.76
C THR A 196 9.14 -2.56 -17.82
N GLN A 197 7.93 -3.06 -17.64
CA GLN A 197 6.82 -2.71 -18.50
C GLN A 197 6.29 -1.33 -18.10
N VAL A 198 6.61 -0.30 -18.89
CA VAL A 198 6.15 1.07 -18.61
C VAL A 198 4.67 1.21 -18.95
N LYS A 199 4.21 0.73 -20.11
CA LYS A 199 2.78 0.74 -20.44
C LYS A 199 2.03 -0.28 -19.58
N PRO A 200 1.02 0.14 -18.76
CA PRO A 200 0.24 -0.79 -17.95
C PRO A 200 -0.47 -1.85 -18.79
N SER A 201 -0.51 -3.08 -18.29
CA SER A 201 -1.33 -4.14 -18.87
C SER A 201 -2.81 -3.81 -18.71
N LYS A 202 -3.60 -4.03 -19.75
CA LYS A 202 -5.06 -3.88 -19.67
C LYS A 202 -5.65 -4.99 -18.79
N SER A 203 -6.49 -4.60 -17.81
CA SER A 203 -7.31 -5.54 -17.06
C SER A 203 -8.66 -5.76 -17.76
N PRO A 204 -9.25 -6.95 -17.69
CA PRO A 204 -10.63 -7.18 -18.13
C PRO A 204 -11.66 -6.32 -17.39
N THR A 205 -11.31 -5.78 -16.23
CA THR A 205 -12.16 -4.91 -15.42
C THR A 205 -11.96 -3.43 -15.69
N ASP A 206 -11.00 -3.06 -16.54
CA ASP A 206 -10.77 -1.66 -16.91
C ASP A 206 -12.01 -1.10 -17.62
N ARG A 207 -12.37 0.12 -17.24
CA ARG A 207 -13.44 0.82 -17.93
C ARG A 207 -13.07 1.07 -19.40
N PRO A 208 -14.04 1.01 -20.33
CA PRO A 208 -13.77 1.24 -21.76
C PRO A 208 -13.17 2.63 -22.06
N ASP A 209 -13.45 3.60 -21.18
CA ASP A 209 -12.98 4.99 -21.28
C ASP A 209 -11.74 5.27 -20.41
N ALA A 210 -11.05 4.24 -19.88
CA ALA A 210 -9.81 4.39 -19.12
C ALA A 210 -8.74 5.09 -19.98
N PHE A 211 -7.89 5.89 -19.31
CA PHE A 211 -6.78 6.57 -19.98
C PHE A 211 -5.82 5.56 -20.64
N ASN A 212 -5.39 5.82 -21.88
CA ASN A 212 -4.52 4.94 -22.64
C ASN A 212 -3.41 5.73 -23.32
N MET A 213 -2.17 5.48 -22.94
CA MET A 213 -0.98 6.15 -23.51
C MET A 213 -0.76 5.86 -25.01
N GLY A 214 -1.33 4.78 -25.55
CA GLY A 214 -1.09 4.38 -26.93
C GLY A 214 0.06 3.37 -27.09
N SER A 215 0.92 3.56 -28.09
CA SER A 215 2.03 2.65 -28.39
C SER A 215 3.39 3.33 -28.18
N LEU A 216 4.34 2.58 -27.63
CA LEU A 216 5.72 3.06 -27.45
C LEU A 216 6.35 3.42 -28.79
N ASN A 217 6.98 4.57 -28.85
CA ASN A 217 7.72 5.07 -30.00
C ASN A 217 9.23 5.18 -29.68
N ASN A 218 9.97 4.12 -29.92
CA ASN A 218 11.41 4.06 -29.66
C ASN A 218 12.22 5.12 -30.41
N LYS A 219 11.71 5.62 -31.56
CA LYS A 219 12.41 6.67 -32.35
C LYS A 219 12.33 8.04 -31.70
N LYS A 220 11.35 8.27 -30.82
CA LYS A 220 11.19 9.50 -30.06
C LYS A 220 11.72 9.37 -28.64
N SER A 221 11.86 8.15 -28.14
CA SER A 221 12.42 7.88 -26.81
C SER A 221 13.92 8.21 -26.81
N LYS A 222 14.45 8.63 -25.65
CA LYS A 222 15.85 9.06 -25.54
C LYS A 222 16.40 8.87 -24.13
N TYR A 223 17.72 8.78 -24.05
CA TYR A 223 18.45 8.86 -22.78
C TYR A 223 18.41 10.30 -22.26
N LEU A 224 18.08 10.47 -20.98
CA LEU A 224 18.13 11.76 -20.31
C LEU A 224 19.44 11.95 -19.57
N ASP A 225 19.90 10.90 -18.90
CA ASP A 225 21.14 10.91 -18.14
C ASP A 225 21.72 9.49 -18.04
N ILE A 226 23.03 9.39 -17.93
CA ILE A 226 23.76 8.15 -17.70
C ILE A 226 24.78 8.44 -16.60
N LYS A 227 24.63 7.76 -15.46
CA LYS A 227 25.54 7.84 -14.31
C LYS A 227 25.98 6.43 -13.93
N ASP A 228 27.24 6.20 -13.97
CA ASP A 228 27.83 4.92 -13.62
C ASP A 228 28.76 5.08 -12.43
N PHE A 229 28.58 4.23 -11.43
CA PHE A 229 29.29 4.24 -10.18
C PHE A 229 29.88 2.85 -9.91
N PRO A 230 30.87 2.70 -8.99
CA PRO A 230 31.48 1.41 -8.73
C PRO A 230 30.52 0.26 -8.37
N LEU A 231 29.39 0.58 -7.71
CA LEU A 231 28.41 -0.40 -7.22
C LEU A 231 27.06 -0.36 -7.93
N ASN A 232 26.82 0.63 -8.79
CA ASN A 232 25.56 0.75 -9.53
C ASN A 232 25.71 1.53 -10.83
N THR A 233 24.92 1.14 -11.83
CA THR A 233 24.77 1.83 -13.11
C THR A 233 23.34 2.35 -13.20
N ASN A 234 23.17 3.67 -13.33
CA ASN A 234 21.89 4.36 -13.43
C ASN A 234 21.71 4.92 -14.83
N ILE A 235 20.59 4.60 -15.45
CA ILE A 235 20.24 5.05 -16.80
C ILE A 235 18.84 5.64 -16.77
N ALA A 236 18.75 6.94 -17.03
CA ALA A 236 17.49 7.66 -17.12
C ALA A 236 17.00 7.70 -18.56
N VAL A 237 15.77 7.26 -18.79
CA VAL A 237 15.12 7.17 -20.11
C VAL A 237 13.82 7.94 -20.11
N GLU A 238 13.58 8.72 -21.15
CA GLU A 238 12.27 9.27 -21.49
C GLU A 238 11.61 8.40 -22.55
N TYR A 239 10.53 7.73 -22.15
CA TYR A 239 9.68 6.93 -23.02
C TYR A 239 8.58 7.79 -23.60
N ILE A 240 8.40 7.74 -24.92
CA ILE A 240 7.35 8.48 -25.63
C ILE A 240 6.33 7.49 -26.19
N TYR A 241 5.06 7.74 -25.88
CA TYR A 241 3.94 6.96 -26.38
C TYR A 241 3.08 7.80 -27.30
N ASP A 242 2.68 7.21 -28.42
CA ASP A 242 1.82 7.83 -29.42
C ASP A 242 0.44 7.18 -29.43
N ASN A 243 -0.61 7.98 -29.32
CA ASN A 243 -2.02 7.58 -29.45
C ASN A 243 -2.72 8.50 -30.44
N ALA A 244 -2.91 8.05 -31.67
CA ALA A 244 -3.50 8.90 -32.71
C ALA A 244 -4.95 9.30 -32.45
N SER A 245 -5.68 8.56 -31.63
CA SER A 245 -7.11 8.77 -31.36
C SER A 245 -7.45 8.46 -29.91
N PRO A 246 -7.05 9.30 -28.94
CA PRO A 246 -7.36 9.10 -27.55
C PRO A 246 -8.86 9.24 -27.30
N ILE A 247 -9.43 8.34 -26.52
CA ILE A 247 -10.84 8.40 -26.08
C ILE A 247 -10.93 9.23 -24.81
N ASN A 248 -9.96 9.11 -23.92
CA ASN A 248 -9.81 9.88 -22.71
C ASN A 248 -8.61 10.81 -22.86
N TYR A 249 -8.83 12.10 -22.63
CA TYR A 249 -7.81 13.13 -22.78
C TYR A 249 -7.02 13.40 -21.49
N GLY A 250 -7.39 12.74 -20.38
CA GLY A 250 -6.78 12.97 -19.06
C GLY A 250 -7.19 14.28 -18.43
N GLY A 251 -6.54 14.65 -17.34
CA GLY A 251 -6.74 15.93 -16.66
C GLY A 251 -5.93 17.09 -17.27
N ASP A 252 -6.01 18.24 -16.60
CA ASP A 252 -5.34 19.48 -17.04
C ASP A 252 -3.80 19.35 -17.17
N GLU A 253 -3.18 18.41 -16.46
CA GLU A 253 -1.75 18.10 -16.55
C GLU A 253 -1.38 17.35 -17.82
N VAL A 254 -2.33 16.77 -18.54
CA VAL A 254 -2.11 16.11 -19.83
C VAL A 254 -2.29 17.11 -20.96
N THR A 255 -1.24 17.79 -21.35
CA THR A 255 -1.28 18.84 -22.38
C THR A 255 -1.82 18.31 -23.72
N ASP A 256 -1.45 17.09 -24.12
CA ASP A 256 -1.94 16.45 -25.34
C ASP A 256 -1.88 14.92 -25.16
N ALA A 257 -3.04 14.30 -25.02
CA ALA A 257 -3.17 12.85 -24.80
C ALA A 257 -2.70 12.00 -25.99
N ARG A 258 -2.42 12.61 -27.15
CA ARG A 258 -1.85 11.91 -28.29
C ARG A 258 -0.36 11.60 -28.11
N TYR A 259 0.32 12.32 -27.24
CA TYR A 259 1.76 12.23 -27.00
C TYR A 259 2.04 12.25 -25.52
N VAL A 260 2.33 11.09 -24.95
CA VAL A 260 2.57 10.92 -23.52
C VAL A 260 4.02 10.60 -23.28
N SER A 261 4.63 11.29 -22.31
CA SER A 261 6.01 11.06 -21.88
C SER A 261 6.02 10.48 -20.47
N VAL A 262 6.82 9.43 -20.26
CA VAL A 262 7.13 8.87 -18.94
C VAL A 262 8.65 8.78 -18.80
N LYS A 263 9.19 9.34 -17.71
CA LYS A 263 10.63 9.32 -17.42
C LYS A 263 10.91 8.30 -16.34
N MET A 264 11.73 7.33 -16.65
CA MET A 264 12.12 6.24 -15.76
C MET A 264 13.63 6.23 -15.54
N GLN A 265 14.05 5.94 -14.33
CA GLN A 265 15.41 5.54 -14.06
C GLN A 265 15.48 4.03 -13.89
N HIS A 266 16.42 3.43 -14.58
CA HIS A 266 16.83 2.05 -14.46
C HIS A 266 18.13 2.01 -13.66
N SER A 267 18.13 1.28 -12.56
CA SER A 267 19.32 1.08 -11.72
C SER A 267 19.70 -0.40 -11.71
N ILE A 268 20.91 -0.69 -12.14
CA ILE A 268 21.53 -2.01 -11.99
C ILE A 268 22.52 -1.90 -10.84
N ILE A 269 22.34 -2.73 -9.81
CA ILE A 269 23.06 -2.63 -8.55
C ILE A 269 23.82 -3.92 -8.30
N GLU A 270 25.08 -3.83 -7.88
CA GLU A 270 25.86 -4.98 -7.47
C GLU A 270 25.23 -5.63 -6.24
N MET A 271 25.16 -6.97 -6.24
CA MET A 271 24.65 -7.68 -5.06
C MET A 271 25.50 -7.33 -3.84
N PRO A 272 24.89 -6.91 -2.72
CA PRO A 272 25.61 -6.73 -1.47
C PRO A 272 26.39 -7.98 -1.08
N ASP A 273 27.41 -7.83 -0.23
CA ASP A 273 28.16 -8.96 0.27
C ASP A 273 27.26 -9.93 1.07
N ASP A 274 27.71 -11.19 1.20
CA ASP A 274 26.98 -12.27 1.88
C ASP A 274 27.03 -12.20 3.42
N LYS A 275 27.53 -11.10 4.00
CA LYS A 275 27.67 -10.96 5.45
C LYS A 275 26.38 -10.56 6.14
N TYR A 276 25.41 -9.99 5.40
CA TYR A 276 24.11 -9.64 5.97
C TYR A 276 23.39 -10.88 6.47
N LYS A 277 22.80 -10.79 7.66
CA LYS A 277 22.03 -11.87 8.28
C LYS A 277 20.54 -11.53 8.19
N PRO A 278 19.78 -12.21 7.31
CA PRO A 278 18.34 -12.03 7.23
C PRO A 278 17.67 -12.34 8.58
N ARG A 279 16.67 -11.56 8.96
CA ARG A 279 15.80 -11.81 10.12
C ARG A 279 14.49 -12.40 9.65
N ARG A 280 13.99 -13.44 10.36
CA ARG A 280 12.72 -14.08 10.02
C ARG A 280 11.56 -13.17 10.32
N ASP A 281 10.52 -13.29 9.49
CA ASP A 281 9.22 -12.69 9.78
C ASP A 281 8.51 -13.45 10.91
N ASP A 282 7.68 -12.73 11.65
CA ASP A 282 6.79 -13.31 12.68
C ASP A 282 5.43 -12.63 12.62
N PRO A 283 4.30 -13.36 12.61
CA PRO A 283 2.96 -12.79 12.45
C PRO A 283 2.52 -11.87 13.59
N ARG A 284 3.29 -11.79 14.68
CA ARG A 284 3.02 -10.93 15.84
C ARG A 284 3.62 -9.54 15.70
N VAL A 285 4.49 -9.29 14.70
CA VAL A 285 5.16 -8.01 14.48
C VAL A 285 5.11 -7.62 13.01
N GLY A 286 4.85 -6.34 12.72
CA GLY A 286 4.58 -5.86 11.38
C GLY A 286 5.81 -5.33 10.65
N TYR A 287 6.33 -6.12 9.74
CA TYR A 287 7.36 -5.71 8.80
C TYR A 287 6.94 -5.97 7.34
N PHE A 288 7.43 -5.18 6.41
CA PHE A 288 7.49 -5.61 5.02
C PHE A 288 8.44 -6.80 4.92
N MET A 289 8.15 -7.74 4.02
CA MET A 289 8.87 -9.00 3.96
C MET A 289 8.99 -9.55 2.55
N GLU A 290 10.03 -10.33 2.32
CA GLU A 290 10.14 -11.23 1.17
C GLU A 290 9.56 -12.60 1.52
N LYS A 291 8.59 -13.06 0.73
CA LYS A 291 7.95 -14.38 0.93
C LYS A 291 8.82 -15.48 0.38
N VAL A 292 9.21 -16.43 1.22
CA VAL A 292 10.08 -17.53 0.85
C VAL A 292 9.53 -18.86 1.35
N ASN A 293 9.19 -19.77 0.43
CA ASN A 293 8.70 -21.10 0.76
C ASN A 293 9.85 -22.12 0.75
N ASP A 294 10.04 -22.84 1.85
CA ASP A 294 11.03 -23.93 1.94
C ASP A 294 10.46 -25.22 1.32
N GLN A 295 10.97 -25.57 0.13
CA GLN A 295 10.56 -26.75 -0.61
C GLN A 295 11.17 -28.06 -0.05
N THR A 296 12.02 -27.96 0.96
CA THR A 296 12.64 -29.11 1.64
C THR A 296 12.04 -29.40 3.02
N ALA A 297 11.20 -28.48 3.54
CA ALA A 297 10.48 -28.66 4.79
C ALA A 297 9.26 -29.57 4.63
N ALA A 298 8.96 -30.32 5.68
CA ALA A 298 7.76 -31.16 5.78
C ALA A 298 6.65 -30.53 6.62
N ASP A 299 6.87 -29.32 7.13
CA ASP A 299 5.95 -28.60 7.99
C ASP A 299 4.72 -28.11 7.23
N ALA A 300 3.59 -27.93 7.91
CA ALA A 300 2.38 -27.37 7.35
C ALA A 300 2.54 -25.90 6.96
N THR A 301 3.49 -25.19 7.57
CA THR A 301 3.85 -23.80 7.32
C THR A 301 5.33 -23.70 6.95
N PRO A 302 5.70 -24.09 5.72
CA PRO A 302 7.09 -24.17 5.30
C PRO A 302 7.67 -22.79 4.93
N TRP A 303 7.31 -21.74 5.68
CA TRP A 303 7.67 -20.36 5.38
C TRP A 303 9.02 -20.00 5.99
N LYS A 304 9.87 -19.39 5.19
CA LYS A 304 11.15 -18.80 5.60
C LYS A 304 11.20 -17.31 5.23
N ASP A 305 10.06 -16.65 5.37
CA ASP A 305 9.92 -15.24 5.08
C ASP A 305 10.95 -14.42 5.84
N VAL A 306 11.45 -13.36 5.21
CA VAL A 306 12.50 -12.50 5.79
C VAL A 306 12.02 -11.05 5.77
N ILE A 307 12.16 -10.35 6.90
CA ILE A 307 11.74 -8.97 7.03
C ILE A 307 12.70 -8.03 6.30
N HIS A 308 12.15 -6.88 5.85
CA HIS A 308 12.96 -5.79 5.34
C HIS A 308 13.57 -5.00 6.50
N ARG A 309 14.88 -4.82 6.49
CA ARG A 309 15.59 -3.99 7.47
C ARG A 309 16.96 -3.54 6.98
N TRP A 310 17.44 -2.44 7.52
CA TRP A 310 18.81 -1.97 7.28
C TRP A 310 19.84 -2.89 7.94
N ARG A 311 21.04 -2.93 7.35
CA ARG A 311 22.22 -3.51 7.99
C ARG A 311 22.75 -2.53 9.04
N LEU A 312 22.50 -2.82 10.30
CA LEU A 312 23.09 -2.12 11.43
C LEU A 312 23.97 -3.09 12.23
N GLU A 313 25.23 -2.70 12.45
CA GLU A 313 26.21 -3.44 13.23
C GLU A 313 26.82 -2.49 14.25
N LYS A 314 26.90 -2.92 15.53
CA LYS A 314 27.47 -2.10 16.60
C LYS A 314 28.97 -1.90 16.40
N LYS A 315 29.48 -0.69 16.60
CA LYS A 315 30.93 -0.41 16.68
C LYS A 315 31.57 -1.19 17.83
N ASN A 316 30.87 -1.29 18.98
CA ASN A 316 31.25 -2.13 20.10
C ASN A 316 30.13 -3.17 20.34
N PRO A 317 30.31 -4.42 19.82
CA PRO A 317 29.31 -5.47 19.93
C PRO A 317 28.95 -5.86 21.38
N ASP A 318 29.89 -5.69 22.32
CA ASP A 318 29.71 -6.09 23.72
C ASP A 318 29.03 -5.01 24.57
N ALA A 319 28.89 -3.78 24.06
CA ALA A 319 28.22 -2.69 24.78
C ALA A 319 26.71 -2.86 24.70
N ALA A 320 26.01 -2.58 25.80
CA ALA A 320 24.55 -2.56 25.82
C ALA A 320 24.02 -1.51 24.81
N LEU A 321 24.65 -0.33 24.77
CA LEU A 321 24.36 0.75 23.83
C LEU A 321 25.64 1.12 23.06
N SER A 322 25.60 1.20 21.74
CA SER A 322 26.74 1.54 20.90
C SER A 322 26.28 2.23 19.62
N ASP A 323 27.07 3.17 19.12
CA ASP A 323 26.87 3.67 17.77
C ASP A 323 26.97 2.55 16.73
N PRO A 324 26.27 2.62 15.60
CA PRO A 324 26.47 1.70 14.50
C PRO A 324 27.80 1.97 13.77
N VAL A 325 28.34 0.95 13.12
CA VAL A 325 29.49 1.11 12.21
C VAL A 325 29.16 2.08 11.08
N LYS A 326 27.93 1.99 10.55
CA LYS A 326 27.39 2.88 9.53
C LYS A 326 25.94 3.28 9.94
N PRO A 327 25.69 4.56 10.23
CA PRO A 327 24.34 5.04 10.53
C PRO A 327 23.48 5.06 9.26
N ILE A 328 22.15 5.09 9.44
CA ILE A 328 21.19 5.36 8.38
C ILE A 328 21.13 6.87 8.21
N VAL A 329 21.63 7.37 7.07
CA VAL A 329 21.75 8.83 6.82
C VAL A 329 20.63 9.30 5.91
N TRP A 330 19.91 10.32 6.35
CA TRP A 330 18.86 10.99 5.58
C TRP A 330 19.29 12.38 5.14
N TRP A 331 18.85 12.78 3.96
CA TRP A 331 19.08 14.09 3.39
C TRP A 331 17.75 14.78 3.09
N ILE A 332 17.56 15.97 3.64
CA ILE A 332 16.42 16.84 3.29
C ILE A 332 16.80 17.55 1.98
N GLU A 333 16.08 17.30 0.90
CA GLU A 333 16.34 17.89 -0.40
C GLU A 333 16.20 19.43 -0.34
N ASN A 334 17.01 20.14 -1.07
CA ASN A 334 17.05 21.60 -1.07
C ASN A 334 15.77 22.28 -1.63
N THR A 335 14.87 21.51 -2.29
CA THR A 335 13.52 21.94 -2.69
C THR A 335 12.56 22.10 -1.53
N THR A 336 12.89 21.54 -0.36
CA THR A 336 12.04 21.60 0.84
C THR A 336 11.96 23.01 1.39
N PRO A 337 10.73 23.57 1.64
CA PRO A 337 10.59 24.90 2.22
C PRO A 337 11.30 25.00 3.58
N LEU A 338 12.02 26.10 3.78
CA LEU A 338 12.90 26.30 4.95
C LEU A 338 12.16 26.16 6.29
N THR A 339 10.89 26.58 6.36
CA THR A 339 10.05 26.52 7.55
C THR A 339 9.75 25.10 8.02
N PHE A 340 9.79 24.11 7.13
CA PHE A 340 9.47 22.73 7.45
C PHE A 340 10.70 21.87 7.78
N ARG A 341 11.90 22.27 7.34
CA ARG A 341 13.15 21.51 7.56
C ARG A 341 13.43 21.14 9.02
N PRO A 342 13.26 22.06 9.99
CA PRO A 342 13.47 21.70 11.40
C PRO A 342 12.50 20.63 11.91
N ILE A 343 11.23 20.66 11.49
CA ILE A 343 10.20 19.69 11.88
C ILE A 343 10.52 18.32 11.27
N ILE A 344 10.87 18.29 9.99
CA ILE A 344 11.27 17.08 9.29
C ILE A 344 12.50 16.46 9.95
N LYS A 345 13.50 17.26 10.24
CA LYS A 345 14.71 16.80 10.94
C LYS A 345 14.39 16.22 12.32
N GLN A 346 13.48 16.85 13.07
CA GLN A 346 13.01 16.36 14.36
C GLN A 346 12.33 14.99 14.19
N ALA A 347 11.45 14.83 13.21
CA ALA A 347 10.75 13.58 12.93
C ALA A 347 11.73 12.43 12.65
N VAL A 348 12.68 12.65 11.75
CA VAL A 348 13.71 11.64 11.41
C VAL A 348 14.52 11.24 12.65
N LEU A 349 15.00 12.20 13.41
CA LEU A 349 15.87 11.95 14.57
C LEU A 349 15.11 11.35 15.76
N SER A 350 13.78 11.51 15.85
CA SER A 350 12.98 10.94 16.94
C SER A 350 13.05 9.41 16.97
N TRP A 351 13.28 8.76 15.82
CA TRP A 351 13.43 7.31 15.71
C TRP A 351 14.67 6.76 16.44
N ASN A 352 15.67 7.59 16.77
CA ASN A 352 16.80 7.13 17.59
C ASN A 352 16.35 6.55 18.93
N LYS A 353 15.25 7.05 19.53
CA LYS A 353 14.66 6.47 20.75
C LYS A 353 14.24 5.01 20.56
N ALA A 354 13.73 4.66 19.38
CA ALA A 354 13.36 3.28 19.06
C ALA A 354 14.61 2.41 18.86
N PHE A 355 15.64 2.94 18.21
CA PHE A 355 16.90 2.23 18.00
C PHE A 355 17.71 2.05 19.28
N GLU A 356 17.60 2.97 20.25
CA GLU A 356 18.20 2.80 21.59
C GLU A 356 17.67 1.55 22.29
N ARG A 357 16.37 1.23 22.14
CA ARG A 357 15.78 -0.03 22.64
C ARG A 357 16.36 -1.27 21.96
N ALA A 358 16.84 -1.16 20.73
CA ALA A 358 17.58 -2.21 20.01
C ALA A 358 19.07 -2.22 20.34
N GLY A 359 19.55 -1.29 21.18
CA GLY A 359 20.94 -1.17 21.63
C GLY A 359 21.83 -0.33 20.71
N PHE A 360 21.25 0.59 19.90
CA PHE A 360 22.00 1.51 19.05
C PHE A 360 21.80 2.95 19.49
N SER A 361 22.88 3.68 19.77
CA SER A 361 22.89 5.15 19.85
C SER A 361 23.18 5.71 18.46
N ASN A 362 22.62 6.90 18.14
CA ASN A 362 22.88 7.59 16.87
C ASN A 362 22.71 6.71 15.61
N ALA A 363 21.70 5.84 15.63
CA ALA A 363 21.42 4.94 14.51
C ALA A 363 21.00 5.69 13.25
N VAL A 364 20.34 6.84 13.42
CA VAL A 364 19.76 7.67 12.35
C VAL A 364 20.35 9.06 12.44
N GLU A 365 20.83 9.55 11.29
CA GLU A 365 21.35 10.92 11.12
C GLU A 365 20.52 11.65 10.05
N CYS A 366 20.42 12.98 10.15
CA CYS A 366 19.67 13.79 9.18
C CYS A 366 20.41 15.10 8.88
N TYR A 367 20.65 15.32 7.59
CA TYR A 367 21.35 16.49 7.05
C TYR A 367 20.50 17.20 5.99
N GLU A 368 20.87 18.44 5.68
CA GLU A 368 20.28 19.18 4.58
C GLU A 368 21.17 19.09 3.34
N GLN A 369 20.57 18.88 2.16
CA GLN A 369 21.29 18.87 0.90
C GLN A 369 21.80 20.28 0.58
N PRO A 370 23.12 20.47 0.39
CA PRO A 370 23.66 21.76 -0.02
C PRO A 370 23.25 22.09 -1.46
N ASP A 371 23.03 23.37 -1.77
CA ASP A 371 22.76 23.81 -3.15
C ASP A 371 23.90 23.50 -4.11
N THR A 372 25.11 23.28 -3.59
CA THR A 372 26.31 22.89 -4.34
C THR A 372 26.50 21.39 -4.48
N ALA A 373 25.54 20.56 -4.03
CA ALA A 373 25.65 19.12 -4.11
C ALA A 373 25.77 18.65 -5.57
N SER A 374 26.73 17.76 -5.83
CA SER A 374 26.95 17.16 -7.15
C SER A 374 26.14 15.88 -7.39
N TRP A 375 25.34 15.47 -6.42
CA TRP A 375 24.46 14.31 -6.46
C TRP A 375 22.99 14.77 -6.41
N ASN A 376 22.10 13.94 -6.89
CA ASN A 376 20.66 14.18 -6.89
C ASN A 376 19.93 13.02 -6.17
N ALA A 377 18.66 13.23 -5.91
CA ALA A 377 17.82 12.28 -5.16
C ALA A 377 17.65 10.90 -5.83
N GLU A 378 17.94 10.79 -7.13
CA GLU A 378 17.89 9.52 -7.86
C GLU A 378 19.12 8.63 -7.63
N ASP A 379 20.12 9.09 -6.87
CA ASP A 379 21.32 8.32 -6.56
C ASP A 379 21.07 7.40 -5.36
N VAL A 380 20.96 6.10 -5.61
CA VAL A 380 20.67 5.06 -4.58
C VAL A 380 21.64 5.03 -3.39
N ARG A 381 22.72 5.77 -3.43
CA ARG A 381 23.66 5.89 -2.30
C ARG A 381 23.19 6.87 -1.23
N TYR A 382 22.15 7.66 -1.49
CA TYR A 382 21.61 8.69 -0.61
C TYR A 382 20.13 8.39 -0.34
N ASN A 383 19.69 8.45 0.90
CA ASN A 383 18.28 8.42 1.24
C ASN A 383 17.78 9.86 1.31
N VAL A 384 16.75 10.20 0.57
CA VAL A 384 16.36 11.59 0.37
C VAL A 384 14.89 11.83 0.73
N LEU A 385 14.64 12.84 1.54
CA LEU A 385 13.33 13.42 1.79
C LEU A 385 13.09 14.52 0.76
N ARG A 386 12.16 14.29 -0.14
CA ARG A 386 11.85 15.19 -1.26
C ARG A 386 10.51 15.87 -1.04
N TRP A 387 10.42 17.12 -1.50
CA TRP A 387 9.20 17.88 -1.45
C TRP A 387 8.74 18.22 -2.87
N VAL A 388 7.49 17.86 -3.18
CA VAL A 388 6.89 18.11 -4.50
C VAL A 388 5.55 18.84 -4.35
N SER A 389 5.07 19.42 -5.44
CA SER A 389 3.75 20.06 -5.53
C SER A 389 3.12 19.67 -6.85
N SER A 390 2.38 18.59 -6.85
CA SER A 390 1.75 18.02 -8.03
C SER A 390 0.31 18.55 -8.19
N PRO A 391 -0.20 18.66 -9.42
CA PRO A 391 -1.59 19.10 -9.65
C PRO A 391 -2.64 18.19 -9.02
N ARG A 392 -2.46 16.87 -9.12
CA ARG A 392 -3.36 15.83 -8.58
C ARG A 392 -2.54 14.68 -7.98
N PRO A 393 -1.87 14.88 -6.83
CA PRO A 393 -1.04 13.83 -6.26
C PRO A 393 -1.88 12.64 -5.81
N PRO A 394 -1.40 11.40 -6.00
CA PRO A 394 -2.09 10.20 -5.55
C PRO A 394 -1.85 9.89 -4.07
N TYR A 395 -0.90 10.58 -3.42
CA TYR A 395 -0.50 10.40 -2.02
C TYR A 395 -0.16 11.74 -1.38
N GLY A 396 -0.22 11.82 -0.06
CA GLY A 396 0.26 12.98 0.72
C GLY A 396 1.69 12.82 1.20
N GLY A 397 2.04 11.60 1.59
CA GLY A 397 3.38 11.09 1.84
C GLY A 397 3.53 9.72 1.16
N TYR A 398 4.76 9.35 0.84
CA TYR A 398 5.10 8.05 0.29
C TYR A 398 6.55 7.72 0.62
N GLY A 399 6.77 6.72 1.48
CA GLY A 399 8.08 6.30 2.00
C GLY A 399 8.49 4.91 1.52
N PRO A 400 8.81 4.74 0.23
CA PRO A 400 9.26 3.46 -0.29
C PRO A 400 10.71 3.17 0.09
N HIS A 401 11.07 1.88 0.11
CA HIS A 401 12.45 1.44 0.25
C HIS A 401 12.80 0.36 -0.78
N LEU A 402 14.07 0.35 -1.18
CA LEU A 402 14.64 -0.67 -2.04
C LEU A 402 15.25 -1.77 -1.18
N SER A 403 14.76 -2.98 -1.29
CA SER A 403 15.31 -4.16 -0.61
C SER A 403 16.01 -5.12 -1.56
N ASN A 404 16.90 -5.94 -1.02
CA ASN A 404 17.43 -7.11 -1.70
C ASN A 404 16.37 -8.23 -1.66
N PRO A 405 15.79 -8.64 -2.81
CA PRO A 405 14.69 -9.62 -2.83
C PRO A 405 15.06 -11.04 -2.33
N ARG A 406 16.32 -11.29 -2.00
CA ARG A 406 16.77 -12.55 -1.44
C ARG A 406 16.93 -12.52 0.08
N THR A 407 17.24 -11.36 0.63
CA THR A 407 17.65 -11.25 2.04
C THR A 407 16.79 -10.28 2.86
N GLY A 408 16.02 -9.42 2.21
CA GLY A 408 15.29 -8.34 2.87
C GLY A 408 16.20 -7.19 3.33
N GLU A 409 17.48 -7.16 2.98
CA GLU A 409 18.36 -6.03 3.30
C GLU A 409 17.90 -4.78 2.58
N ILE A 410 17.57 -3.72 3.32
CA ILE A 410 17.25 -2.42 2.74
C ILE A 410 18.54 -1.77 2.28
N ILE A 411 18.58 -1.32 1.01
CA ILE A 411 19.74 -0.76 0.34
C ILE A 411 19.63 0.75 0.25
N SER A 412 18.43 1.26 -0.02
CA SER A 412 18.12 2.68 -0.19
C SER A 412 16.66 2.93 0.12
N ALA A 413 16.33 4.18 0.47
CA ALA A 413 14.96 4.61 0.66
C ALA A 413 14.83 6.10 0.32
N ASP A 414 13.66 6.48 -0.21
CA ASP A 414 13.29 7.86 -0.45
C ASP A 414 11.92 8.15 0.18
N ILE A 415 11.67 9.41 0.48
CA ILE A 415 10.36 9.88 0.91
C ILE A 415 9.93 11.03 0.04
N MET A 416 8.71 10.93 -0.47
CA MET A 416 8.05 11.99 -1.24
C MET A 416 6.98 12.62 -0.37
N LEU A 417 7.02 13.94 -0.21
CA LEU A 417 6.02 14.73 0.51
C LEU A 417 5.34 15.71 -0.43
N GLU A 418 4.01 15.73 -0.44
CA GLU A 418 3.22 16.59 -1.30
C GLU A 418 2.73 17.85 -0.59
N PHE A 419 3.11 19.03 -1.11
CA PHE A 419 2.79 20.31 -0.50
C PHE A 419 1.29 20.61 -0.42
N ILE A 420 0.51 20.15 -1.40
CA ILE A 420 -0.94 20.41 -1.45
C ILE A 420 -1.65 19.95 -0.18
N TYR A 421 -1.19 18.87 0.45
CA TYR A 421 -1.80 18.29 1.65
C TYR A 421 -1.55 19.09 2.94
N LEU A 422 -0.69 20.11 2.88
CA LEU A 422 -0.52 21.10 3.94
C LEU A 422 -1.21 22.44 3.60
N THR A 423 -2.05 22.48 2.58
CA THR A 423 -2.76 23.69 2.14
C THR A 423 -4.26 23.56 2.30
N ASN A 424 -4.97 24.67 2.19
CA ASN A 424 -6.44 24.67 2.13
C ASN A 424 -6.97 24.30 0.74
N ARG A 425 -6.13 23.82 -0.18
CA ARG A 425 -6.56 23.38 -1.50
C ARG A 425 -7.09 21.97 -1.40
N LEU A 426 -8.35 21.77 -1.68
CA LEU A 426 -8.94 20.45 -1.77
C LEU A 426 -8.94 20.01 -3.23
N PRO A 427 -8.53 18.80 -3.56
CA PRO A 427 -8.79 18.18 -4.84
C PRO A 427 -10.30 18.01 -4.98
N TYR A 428 -10.94 18.87 -5.79
CA TYR A 428 -12.41 18.96 -5.89
C TYR A 428 -13.09 17.63 -6.20
N GLU A 429 -12.49 16.84 -7.11
CA GLU A 429 -13.02 15.56 -7.51
C GLU A 429 -13.18 14.61 -6.33
N LYS A 430 -12.23 14.58 -5.41
CA LYS A 430 -12.27 13.69 -4.24
C LYS A 430 -13.25 14.12 -3.15
N LEU A 431 -13.60 15.39 -3.04
CA LEU A 431 -14.62 15.88 -2.07
C LEU A 431 -16.04 15.56 -2.49
N TYR A 432 -16.29 15.46 -3.79
CA TYR A 432 -17.60 15.06 -4.31
C TYR A 432 -17.75 13.53 -4.28
N ASP A 433 -16.68 12.81 -4.51
CA ASP A 433 -16.63 11.34 -4.40
C ASP A 433 -16.73 10.84 -2.94
N VAL A 434 -16.47 11.69 -1.95
CA VAL A 434 -16.80 11.38 -0.54
C VAL A 434 -18.33 11.35 -0.32
N ALA A 435 -19.13 11.83 -1.26
CA ALA A 435 -20.57 11.56 -1.33
C ALA A 435 -20.88 10.22 -2.01
N ALA A 436 -19.98 9.71 -2.84
CA ALA A 436 -19.98 8.38 -3.42
C ALA A 436 -18.94 7.51 -2.67
N LEU A 437 -19.17 7.30 -1.38
CA LEU A 437 -18.31 6.50 -0.48
C LEU A 437 -18.22 5.01 -0.87
N ASP A 438 -18.83 4.63 -1.97
CA ASP A 438 -18.84 3.24 -2.43
C ASP A 438 -17.46 2.77 -2.95
N ASN A 439 -16.48 3.67 -3.18
CA ASN A 439 -15.18 3.29 -3.71
C ASN A 439 -13.96 4.01 -3.11
N TYR A 440 -14.15 4.93 -2.16
CA TYR A 440 -13.06 5.68 -1.57
C TYR A 440 -13.25 5.85 -0.06
N LEU A 441 -13.02 4.79 0.69
CA LEU A 441 -12.53 4.96 2.04
C LEU A 441 -11.07 5.45 1.89
N PRO A 442 -10.68 6.62 2.44
CA PRO A 442 -9.28 6.96 2.61
C PRO A 442 -8.65 5.84 3.43
N GLY A 443 -7.74 5.12 2.85
CA GLY A 443 -7.19 3.90 3.44
C GLY A 443 -7.17 2.71 2.47
N SER A 444 -7.83 2.80 1.29
CA SER A 444 -7.42 1.92 0.21
C SER A 444 -6.05 2.42 -0.25
N SER A 445 -5.02 1.61 -0.14
CA SER A 445 -3.85 1.78 -0.97
C SER A 445 -4.39 1.95 -2.38
N ALA A 446 -4.28 3.16 -2.93
CA ALA A 446 -4.67 3.39 -4.30
C ALA A 446 -3.70 2.57 -5.14
N GLN A 447 -4.12 1.40 -5.59
CA GLN A 447 -3.34 0.62 -6.54
C GLN A 447 -3.37 1.35 -7.87
N LEU A 448 -2.39 2.20 -8.08
CA LEU A 448 -2.13 2.77 -9.38
C LEU A 448 -1.12 1.85 -10.07
N ASN A 449 -1.57 1.08 -11.07
CA ASN A 449 -0.74 0.14 -11.82
C ASN A 449 0.03 -0.89 -10.98
N GLY A 450 -0.59 -1.40 -9.90
CA GLY A 450 0.02 -2.40 -9.03
C GLY A 450 0.99 -1.83 -7.99
N ILE A 451 1.07 -0.51 -7.85
CA ILE A 451 1.82 0.16 -6.80
C ILE A 451 0.84 0.51 -5.68
N ASP A 452 1.11 0.04 -4.48
CA ASP A 452 0.36 0.39 -3.27
C ASP A 452 0.95 1.68 -2.69
N TYR A 453 0.18 2.78 -2.74
CA TYR A 453 0.56 4.05 -2.10
C TYR A 453 -0.01 4.12 -0.68
N CYS A 454 0.78 4.64 0.25
CA CYS A 454 0.30 5.01 1.57
C CYS A 454 -0.73 6.15 1.45
N SER A 455 -1.94 5.94 1.97
CA SER A 455 -3.02 6.95 1.95
C SER A 455 -3.06 7.81 3.22
N PHE A 456 -2.10 7.65 4.13
CA PHE A 456 -2.04 8.38 5.39
C PHE A 456 -2.07 9.90 5.18
N GLY A 457 -1.24 10.42 4.29
CA GLY A 457 -1.18 11.85 4.02
C GLY A 457 -2.48 12.45 3.46
N GLU A 458 -3.25 11.69 2.68
CA GLU A 458 -4.59 12.12 2.24
C GLU A 458 -5.58 12.19 3.41
N GLY A 459 -5.58 11.15 4.26
CA GLY A 459 -6.37 11.12 5.48
C GLY A 459 -5.99 12.25 6.43
N MET A 460 -4.70 12.49 6.60
CA MET A 460 -4.14 13.59 7.40
C MET A 460 -4.60 14.95 6.90
N HIS A 461 -4.60 15.20 5.59
CA HIS A 461 -5.11 16.45 5.03
C HIS A 461 -6.57 16.73 5.41
N GLN A 462 -7.45 15.71 5.29
CA GLN A 462 -8.85 15.88 5.71
C GLN A 462 -8.98 16.09 7.22
N ASN A 463 -8.11 15.44 8.01
CA ASN A 463 -8.01 15.62 9.46
C ASN A 463 -7.55 17.04 9.82
N ILE A 464 -6.55 17.58 9.12
CA ILE A 464 -6.09 18.97 9.28
C ILE A 464 -7.23 19.94 8.98
N MET A 465 -7.91 19.76 7.85
CA MET A 465 -9.00 20.62 7.43
C MET A 465 -10.16 20.63 8.45
N SER A 466 -10.59 19.46 8.92
CA SER A 466 -11.66 19.36 9.92
C SER A 466 -11.22 19.84 11.29
N GLY A 467 -10.01 19.49 11.69
CA GLY A 467 -9.41 19.89 12.97
C GLY A 467 -9.29 21.42 13.12
N MET A 468 -8.78 22.09 12.09
CA MET A 468 -8.71 23.57 12.06
C MET A 468 -10.09 24.24 12.21
N GLN A 469 -11.15 23.64 11.63
CA GLN A 469 -12.51 24.15 11.83
C GLN A 469 -12.95 24.01 13.30
N MET A 470 -12.64 22.88 13.92
CA MET A 470 -12.97 22.62 15.32
C MET A 470 -12.18 23.53 16.25
N LEU A 471 -10.86 23.67 16.06
CA LEU A 471 -10.02 24.57 16.86
C LEU A 471 -10.52 26.00 16.82
N ASP A 472 -10.93 26.49 15.65
CA ASP A 472 -11.56 27.82 15.52
C ASP A 472 -12.90 27.91 16.24
N ALA A 473 -13.79 26.93 16.10
CA ALA A 473 -15.11 26.91 16.71
C ALA A 473 -15.05 26.89 18.24
N PHE A 474 -14.04 26.23 18.79
CA PHE A 474 -13.77 26.16 20.23
C PHE A 474 -12.81 27.27 20.70
N ALA A 475 -12.47 28.21 19.82
CA ALA A 475 -11.64 29.39 20.10
C ALA A 475 -10.26 29.05 20.69
N PHE A 476 -9.59 28.04 20.13
CA PHE A 476 -8.17 27.78 20.39
C PHE A 476 -7.32 28.95 19.88
N SER A 477 -6.17 29.18 20.50
CA SER A 477 -5.27 30.26 20.10
C SER A 477 -4.54 29.95 18.79
N ASP A 478 -3.92 30.95 18.19
CA ASP A 478 -3.11 30.74 16.99
C ASP A 478 -1.87 29.88 17.33
N ILE A 479 -1.32 29.97 18.55
CA ILE A 479 -0.23 29.11 19.04
C ILE A 479 -0.67 27.64 19.06
N ASP A 480 -1.91 27.35 19.50
CA ASP A 480 -2.46 25.98 19.49
C ASP A 480 -2.59 25.45 18.05
N LYS A 481 -3.02 26.30 17.12
CA LYS A 481 -3.14 25.93 15.70
C LYS A 481 -1.79 25.69 15.03
N ASP A 482 -0.79 26.50 15.37
CA ASP A 482 0.59 26.30 14.90
C ASP A 482 1.17 24.99 15.43
N GLU A 483 0.93 24.67 16.70
CA GLU A 483 1.36 23.40 17.29
C GLU A 483 0.59 22.22 16.69
N PHE A 484 -0.69 22.36 16.43
CA PHE A 484 -1.50 21.36 15.70
C PHE A 484 -0.91 21.03 14.31
N MET A 485 -0.59 22.07 13.52
CA MET A 485 0.02 21.89 12.20
C MET A 485 1.42 21.27 12.28
N LYS A 486 2.20 21.67 13.27
CA LYS A 486 3.54 21.12 13.52
C LYS A 486 3.47 19.63 13.86
N GLN A 487 2.57 19.24 14.77
CA GLN A 487 2.39 17.84 15.14
C GLN A 487 1.86 17.00 13.97
N ALA A 488 0.94 17.52 13.16
CA ALA A 488 0.45 16.84 11.97
C ALA A 488 1.58 16.54 10.96
N LEU A 489 2.48 17.51 10.71
CA LEU A 489 3.63 17.29 9.84
C LEU A 489 4.64 16.33 10.46
N LEU A 490 4.87 16.45 11.77
CA LEU A 490 5.79 15.59 12.51
C LEU A 490 5.35 14.11 12.41
N ASP A 491 4.07 13.86 12.68
CA ASP A 491 3.45 12.54 12.63
C ASP A 491 3.52 11.95 11.21
N LEU A 492 3.13 12.72 10.19
CA LEU A 492 3.24 12.29 8.79
C LEU A 492 4.67 11.86 8.43
N VAL A 493 5.66 12.67 8.78
CA VAL A 493 7.06 12.35 8.44
C VAL A 493 7.56 11.14 9.24
N MET A 494 7.20 11.03 10.53
CA MET A 494 7.57 9.85 11.32
C MET A 494 6.97 8.57 10.75
N HIS A 495 5.72 8.62 10.30
CA HIS A 495 5.04 7.51 9.67
C HIS A 495 5.78 7.03 8.40
N GLU A 496 6.06 7.95 7.47
CA GLU A 496 6.77 7.61 6.23
C GLU A 496 8.20 7.10 6.49
N ILE A 497 8.90 7.67 7.47
CA ILE A 497 10.20 7.16 7.92
C ILE A 497 10.08 5.75 8.48
N GLY A 498 9.02 5.43 9.23
CA GLY A 498 8.76 4.09 9.75
C GLY A 498 8.72 3.02 8.65
N HIS A 499 8.06 3.33 7.52
CA HIS A 499 8.06 2.44 6.36
C HIS A 499 9.45 2.18 5.80
N THR A 500 10.33 3.16 5.85
CA THR A 500 11.71 3.02 5.37
C THR A 500 12.62 2.24 6.32
N PHE A 501 12.18 1.99 7.54
CA PHE A 501 12.82 1.04 8.47
C PHE A 501 12.25 -0.38 8.37
N GLY A 502 11.36 -0.60 7.41
CA GLY A 502 10.73 -1.88 7.13
C GLY A 502 9.39 -2.09 7.82
N LEU A 503 8.92 -1.16 8.66
CA LEU A 503 7.64 -1.30 9.35
C LEU A 503 6.47 -1.13 8.38
N ASN A 504 5.47 -2.01 8.46
CA ASN A 504 4.19 -1.81 7.81
C ASN A 504 3.17 -1.16 8.76
N HIS A 505 1.95 -0.88 8.32
CA HIS A 505 0.93 -0.26 9.15
C HIS A 505 0.62 -1.06 10.41
N ASN A 506 0.19 -0.36 11.46
CA ASN A 506 -0.33 -0.99 12.69
C ASN A 506 -1.63 -0.30 13.14
N PHE A 507 -2.76 -0.67 12.53
CA PHE A 507 -4.08 -0.06 12.73
C PHE A 507 -4.78 -0.44 14.05
N ILE A 508 -4.10 -1.02 15.00
CA ILE A 508 -4.58 -1.22 16.37
C ILE A 508 -3.80 -0.35 17.36
N GLY A 509 -2.85 0.44 16.90
CA GLY A 509 -2.02 1.30 17.72
C GLY A 509 -2.82 2.34 18.51
N SER A 510 -3.90 2.88 17.94
CA SER A 510 -4.84 3.82 18.57
C SER A 510 -5.63 3.19 19.72
N ASN A 511 -5.86 1.86 19.70
CA ASN A 511 -6.65 1.14 20.69
C ASN A 511 -5.83 0.77 21.94
N TRP A 512 -5.09 1.73 22.48
CA TRP A 512 -4.22 1.52 23.64
C TRP A 512 -4.71 2.28 24.88
N HIS A 513 -4.77 3.61 24.81
CA HIS A 513 -5.11 4.48 25.92
C HIS A 513 -6.61 4.62 26.16
N THR A 514 -7.00 4.96 27.38
CA THR A 514 -8.38 5.34 27.73
C THR A 514 -8.70 6.74 27.21
N LEU A 515 -9.99 7.11 27.17
CA LEU A 515 -10.45 8.45 26.82
C LEU A 515 -9.85 9.56 27.71
N ASP A 516 -9.65 9.29 29.01
CA ASP A 516 -9.06 10.24 29.93
C ASP A 516 -7.55 10.37 29.73
N GLU A 517 -6.87 9.31 29.37
CA GLU A 517 -5.42 9.31 29.10
C GLU A 517 -5.09 10.11 27.84
N VAL A 518 -5.80 9.90 26.73
CA VAL A 518 -5.55 10.64 25.48
C VAL A 518 -5.81 12.16 25.58
N LYS A 519 -6.50 12.58 26.63
CA LYS A 519 -6.76 14.00 26.95
C LYS A 519 -5.80 14.58 27.99
N ASN A 520 -4.86 13.79 28.49
CA ASN A 520 -3.92 14.22 29.50
C ASN A 520 -2.55 14.52 28.89
N LYS A 521 -2.22 15.79 28.72
CA LYS A 521 -0.96 16.24 28.12
C LYS A 521 0.28 15.64 28.77
N ASN A 522 0.32 15.54 30.09
CA ASN A 522 1.49 15.00 30.79
C ASN A 522 1.65 13.48 30.54
N TYR A 523 0.55 12.77 30.35
CA TYR A 523 0.57 11.35 30.04
C TYR A 523 1.10 11.12 28.61
N ASP A 524 0.60 11.89 27.65
CA ASP A 524 0.98 11.80 26.25
C ASP A 524 2.46 12.15 26.02
N GLU A 525 3.00 13.14 26.70
CA GLU A 525 4.41 13.52 26.59
C GLU A 525 5.37 12.40 27.03
N ILE A 526 4.93 11.57 27.96
CA ILE A 526 5.73 10.45 28.52
C ILE A 526 5.55 9.18 27.69
N LYS A 527 4.31 8.87 27.31
CA LYS A 527 3.92 7.59 26.72
C LYS A 527 3.70 7.62 25.20
N GLY A 528 3.42 8.80 24.62
CA GLY A 528 2.90 8.98 23.26
C GLY A 528 1.38 8.93 23.24
N LEU A 529 0.78 9.44 22.17
CA LEU A 529 -0.67 9.47 21.98
C LEU A 529 -1.21 8.08 21.62
N THR A 530 -0.47 7.37 20.79
CA THR A 530 -0.80 6.00 20.37
C THR A 530 0.37 5.03 20.61
N ALA A 531 0.13 3.74 20.46
CA ALA A 531 1.17 2.73 20.55
C ALA A 531 2.09 2.73 19.32
N SER A 532 1.64 3.26 18.19
CA SER A 532 2.38 3.21 16.93
C SER A 532 2.04 4.41 16.02
N VAL A 533 3.08 5.10 15.55
CA VAL A 533 2.94 6.11 14.48
C VAL A 533 2.57 5.50 13.12
N MET A 534 2.55 4.16 13.03
CA MET A 534 2.13 3.45 11.81
C MET A 534 0.61 3.25 11.74
N ASP A 535 -0.16 3.88 12.63
CA ASP A 535 -1.63 3.93 12.60
C ASP A 535 -2.15 5.17 11.84
N TYR A 536 -3.40 5.14 11.39
CA TYR A 536 -4.11 6.25 10.75
C TYR A 536 -5.12 6.85 11.71
N THR A 537 -4.66 7.69 12.59
CA THR A 537 -5.47 8.25 13.66
C THR A 537 -6.29 9.46 13.24
N ILE A 538 -7.33 9.78 14.02
CA ILE A 538 -8.05 11.05 13.96
C ILE A 538 -7.31 12.08 14.84
N PRO A 539 -7.37 13.40 14.53
CA PRO A 539 -6.81 14.40 15.43
C PRO A 539 -7.43 14.32 16.81
N ASN A 540 -6.60 14.29 17.83
CA ASN A 540 -7.08 14.30 19.22
C ASN A 540 -7.37 15.75 19.65
N ILE A 541 -8.62 16.16 19.52
CA ILE A 541 -9.10 17.48 19.92
C ILE A 541 -10.06 17.32 21.11
N SER A 542 -9.86 18.09 22.17
CA SER A 542 -10.74 18.11 23.33
C SER A 542 -11.71 19.29 23.27
N ILE A 543 -12.98 19.06 23.62
CA ILE A 543 -13.96 20.13 23.82
C ILE A 543 -13.54 21.06 24.95
N ASP A 544 -12.92 20.50 25.98
CA ASP A 544 -12.36 21.27 27.12
C ASP A 544 -10.86 21.51 26.87
N LYS A 545 -10.50 22.75 26.55
CA LYS A 545 -9.08 23.12 26.28
C LYS A 545 -8.11 22.77 27.40
N ASN A 546 -8.58 22.75 28.64
CA ASN A 546 -7.75 22.42 29.81
C ASN A 546 -7.39 20.92 29.84
N LYS A 547 -8.12 20.13 29.07
CA LYS A 547 -7.91 18.68 28.88
C LYS A 547 -7.32 18.36 27.51
N GLN A 548 -6.73 19.34 26.83
CA GLN A 548 -6.09 19.10 25.54
C GLN A 548 -4.76 18.38 25.73
N GLY A 549 -4.67 17.13 25.30
CA GLY A 549 -3.44 16.35 25.13
C GLY A 549 -2.70 16.71 23.84
N LEU A 550 -1.86 15.80 23.36
CA LEU A 550 -1.28 15.92 22.02
C LEU A 550 -2.39 15.89 20.96
N TYR A 551 -2.20 16.60 19.87
CA TYR A 551 -3.10 16.56 18.72
C TYR A 551 -2.83 15.36 17.83
N PHE A 552 -1.55 15.02 17.66
CA PHE A 552 -1.02 13.89 16.89
C PHE A 552 0.20 13.32 17.60
N ASP A 553 0.67 12.16 17.16
CA ASP A 553 1.90 11.59 17.71
C ASP A 553 3.12 12.49 17.46
N ASN A 554 3.98 12.60 18.46
CA ASN A 554 5.20 13.43 18.41
C ASN A 554 6.48 12.64 18.64
N GLN A 555 6.38 11.32 18.76
CA GLN A 555 7.48 10.38 18.90
C GLN A 555 7.00 8.97 18.52
N PRO A 556 7.90 8.04 18.10
CA PRO A 556 7.57 6.63 17.92
C PRO A 556 6.97 6.02 19.18
N GLY A 557 5.87 5.28 19.03
CA GLY A 557 5.13 4.67 20.13
C GLY A 557 5.85 3.46 20.75
N GLU A 558 5.24 2.85 21.76
CA GLU A 558 5.81 1.68 22.44
C GLU A 558 5.87 0.44 21.51
N TYR A 559 4.87 0.28 20.65
CA TYR A 559 4.92 -0.75 19.61
C TYR A 559 6.10 -0.54 18.65
N ASP A 560 6.29 0.69 18.18
CA ASP A 560 7.36 0.99 17.22
C ASP A 560 8.72 0.68 17.80
N LYS A 561 8.95 1.08 19.07
CA LYS A 561 10.19 0.79 19.82
C LYS A 561 10.40 -0.72 19.99
N TRP A 562 9.33 -1.47 20.26
CA TRP A 562 9.36 -2.91 20.41
C TRP A 562 9.59 -3.63 19.05
N ALA A 563 8.95 -3.16 17.99
CA ALA A 563 9.14 -3.70 16.66
C ALA A 563 10.56 -3.46 16.15
N ILE A 564 11.12 -2.24 16.35
CA ILE A 564 12.53 -1.94 16.04
C ILE A 564 13.47 -2.84 16.87
N ALA A 565 13.16 -3.10 18.14
CA ALA A 565 13.96 -4.04 18.93
C ALA A 565 13.95 -5.46 18.35
N TYR A 566 12.80 -5.95 17.89
CA TYR A 566 12.73 -7.24 17.17
C TYR A 566 13.59 -7.24 15.91
N GLY A 567 13.42 -6.24 15.07
CA GLY A 567 14.12 -6.17 13.78
C GLY A 567 15.63 -5.99 13.90
N TYR A 568 16.08 -5.15 14.83
CA TYR A 568 17.43 -4.59 14.81
C TYR A 568 18.33 -5.01 15.96
N THR A 569 17.83 -5.60 17.06
CA THR A 569 18.73 -6.05 18.14
C THR A 569 19.77 -7.00 17.59
N GLN A 570 21.05 -6.64 17.77
CA GLN A 570 22.18 -7.47 17.37
C GLN A 570 22.47 -8.51 18.44
N MET A 571 22.53 -9.79 18.05
CA MET A 571 22.85 -10.91 18.94
C MET A 571 24.32 -11.29 18.79
N ALA A 572 25.02 -11.37 19.93
CA ALA A 572 26.41 -11.78 19.94
C ALA A 572 26.60 -13.28 19.58
N ASP A 573 25.70 -14.14 20.08
CA ASP A 573 25.70 -15.57 19.82
C ASP A 573 24.52 -15.98 18.93
N LYS A 574 24.82 -16.54 17.76
CA LYS A 574 23.81 -17.04 16.81
C LYS A 574 22.91 -18.13 17.42
N ASN A 575 23.43 -18.93 18.34
CA ASN A 575 22.66 -20.01 18.95
C ASN A 575 21.65 -19.49 19.97
N MET A 576 21.84 -18.25 20.45
CA MET A 576 20.92 -17.57 21.38
C MET A 576 19.94 -16.66 20.65
N GLU A 577 20.11 -16.39 19.34
CA GLU A 577 19.29 -15.43 18.60
C GLU A 577 17.79 -15.74 18.72
N GLN A 578 17.39 -16.96 18.40
CA GLN A 578 15.98 -17.35 18.46
C GLN A 578 15.40 -17.16 19.86
N LYS A 579 16.12 -17.57 20.89
CA LYS A 579 15.66 -17.45 22.29
C LYS A 579 15.47 -16.01 22.72
N GLU A 580 16.36 -15.11 22.32
CA GLU A 580 16.21 -13.69 22.66
C GLU A 580 15.08 -13.03 21.84
N LEU A 581 14.89 -13.41 20.57
CA LEU A 581 13.74 -12.98 19.77
C LEU A 581 12.42 -13.48 20.37
N ASP A 582 12.36 -14.75 20.80
CA ASP A 582 11.19 -15.31 21.48
C ASP A 582 10.85 -14.53 22.76
N LYS A 583 11.87 -14.06 23.48
CA LYS A 583 11.69 -13.21 24.66
C LYS A 583 11.11 -11.83 24.31
N ILE A 584 11.56 -11.23 23.20
CA ILE A 584 10.96 -9.99 22.69
C ILE A 584 9.51 -10.27 22.28
N LEU A 585 9.27 -11.30 21.48
CA LEU A 585 7.95 -11.66 20.96
C LEU A 585 6.98 -12.13 22.05
N SER A 586 7.47 -12.61 23.20
CA SER A 586 6.59 -12.98 24.32
C SER A 586 5.74 -11.82 24.84
N LYS A 587 6.17 -10.59 24.59
CA LYS A 587 5.47 -9.37 24.98
C LYS A 587 4.38 -8.93 23.99
N SER A 588 4.17 -9.64 22.89
CA SER A 588 3.13 -9.31 21.91
C SER A 588 1.69 -9.36 22.46
N ILE A 589 1.52 -9.96 23.64
CA ILE A 589 0.23 -10.00 24.36
C ILE A 589 -0.08 -8.70 25.11
N ASP A 590 0.94 -7.89 25.40
CA ASP A 590 0.76 -6.62 26.08
C ASP A 590 -0.04 -5.66 25.17
N PRO A 591 -1.00 -4.89 25.69
CA PRO A 591 -1.86 -4.03 24.88
C PRO A 591 -1.08 -3.09 23.95
N GLU A 592 0.03 -2.54 24.41
CA GLU A 592 0.91 -1.62 23.68
C GLU A 592 1.74 -2.29 22.57
N HIS A 593 1.78 -3.62 22.51
CA HIS A 593 2.54 -4.37 21.50
C HIS A 593 1.65 -5.11 20.50
N ARG A 594 0.33 -4.91 20.55
CA ARG A 594 -0.59 -5.53 19.59
C ARG A 594 -0.32 -5.05 18.18
N PHE A 595 -0.56 -5.96 17.23
CA PHE A 595 -0.32 -5.70 15.82
C PHE A 595 -1.48 -6.18 14.94
N MET A 596 -1.94 -5.29 14.08
CA MET A 596 -2.89 -5.55 12.99
C MET A 596 -2.62 -4.59 11.84
N ASN A 597 -2.63 -5.10 10.60
CA ASN A 597 -2.26 -4.31 9.43
C ASN A 597 -3.29 -4.41 8.30
N ASP A 598 -2.91 -3.97 7.09
CA ASP A 598 -3.74 -4.00 5.89
C ASP A 598 -4.33 -5.38 5.56
N ALA A 599 -3.70 -6.47 5.99
CA ALA A 599 -4.23 -7.82 5.81
C ALA A 599 -5.47 -8.10 6.65
N ASP A 600 -5.75 -7.31 7.68
CA ASP A 600 -6.98 -7.39 8.48
C ASP A 600 -8.19 -6.72 7.80
N ASP A 601 -7.95 -6.08 6.65
CA ASP A 601 -8.91 -5.65 5.62
C ASP A 601 -10.11 -4.83 6.12
N MET A 602 -9.83 -3.84 7.00
CA MET A 602 -10.89 -2.96 7.54
C MET A 602 -11.48 -1.98 6.51
N ARG A 603 -10.90 -1.89 5.32
CA ARG A 603 -11.29 -0.91 4.29
C ARG A 603 -12.50 -1.33 3.47
N TYR A 604 -12.72 -2.62 3.30
CA TYR A 604 -13.80 -3.15 2.48
C TYR A 604 -15.02 -3.51 3.34
N VAL A 605 -16.20 -3.17 2.82
CA VAL A 605 -17.46 -3.47 3.47
C VAL A 605 -17.59 -4.97 3.76
N GLY A 606 -17.90 -5.31 5.00
CA GLY A 606 -18.10 -6.69 5.47
C GLY A 606 -16.82 -7.51 5.73
N ARG A 607 -15.63 -7.03 5.36
CA ARG A 607 -14.37 -7.78 5.52
C ARG A 607 -13.66 -7.51 6.84
N GLY A 608 -13.56 -6.26 7.28
CA GLY A 608 -12.98 -5.92 8.60
C GLY A 608 -13.74 -6.66 9.72
N ILE A 609 -13.02 -7.42 10.53
CA ILE A 609 -13.62 -8.31 11.53
C ILE A 609 -13.42 -7.76 12.93
N ASP A 610 -12.20 -7.30 13.24
CA ASP A 610 -11.86 -6.81 14.58
C ASP A 610 -12.07 -5.28 14.64
N PRO A 611 -13.03 -4.79 15.46
CA PRO A 611 -13.30 -3.36 15.54
C PRO A 611 -12.18 -2.54 16.18
N ARG A 612 -11.17 -3.18 16.79
CA ARG A 612 -9.97 -2.49 17.33
C ARG A 612 -8.97 -2.17 16.24
N CYS A 613 -9.04 -2.86 15.08
CA CYS A 613 -8.25 -2.58 13.90
C CYS A 613 -9.07 -1.68 12.99
N ASN A 614 -8.90 -0.38 13.09
CA ASN A 614 -9.73 0.57 12.37
C ASN A 614 -8.89 1.79 11.92
N LEU A 615 -9.48 2.61 11.08
CA LEU A 615 -8.90 3.87 10.64
C LEU A 615 -9.67 5.02 11.26
N TYR A 616 -8.97 6.09 11.62
CA TYR A 616 -9.57 7.32 12.15
C TYR A 616 -10.34 7.13 13.46
N ASP A 617 -9.92 6.16 14.24
CA ASP A 617 -10.36 5.97 15.62
C ASP A 617 -9.29 6.46 16.62
N MET A 618 -9.63 6.44 17.88
CA MET A 618 -8.76 6.80 18.99
C MET A 618 -9.31 6.18 20.28
N SER A 619 -8.40 5.80 21.18
CA SER A 619 -8.73 5.25 22.49
C SER A 619 -9.24 3.79 22.45
N ASN A 620 -9.07 3.09 23.57
CA ASN A 620 -9.65 1.76 23.76
C ASN A 620 -11.19 1.78 23.94
N ASP A 621 -11.77 2.98 24.08
CA ASP A 621 -13.20 3.25 23.94
C ASP A 621 -13.46 4.04 22.62
N ALA A 622 -13.25 3.40 21.50
CA ALA A 622 -13.40 4.05 20.19
C ALA A 622 -14.85 4.52 19.94
N ILE A 623 -15.86 3.83 20.47
CA ILE A 623 -17.27 4.29 20.41
C ILE A 623 -17.45 5.61 21.16
N GLY A 624 -16.91 5.71 22.37
CA GLY A 624 -16.98 6.92 23.17
C GLY A 624 -16.27 8.08 22.48
N TYR A 625 -15.07 7.86 21.95
CA TYR A 625 -14.32 8.86 21.21
C TYR A 625 -15.06 9.32 19.94
N ALA A 626 -15.62 8.38 19.17
CA ALA A 626 -16.42 8.69 17.99
C ALA A 626 -17.65 9.58 18.32
N VAL A 627 -18.32 9.31 19.44
CA VAL A 627 -19.45 10.13 19.94
C VAL A 627 -18.99 11.55 20.23
N GLU A 628 -17.89 11.72 20.96
CA GLU A 628 -17.36 13.06 21.27
C GLU A 628 -16.98 13.82 20.00
N ASN A 629 -16.35 13.14 19.03
CA ASN A 629 -15.98 13.77 17.77
C ASN A 629 -17.23 14.21 16.95
N MET A 630 -18.28 13.38 16.89
CA MET A 630 -19.55 13.74 16.25
C MET A 630 -20.22 14.96 16.95
N GLU A 631 -20.18 15.00 18.27
CA GLU A 631 -20.71 16.17 19.03
C GLU A 631 -19.90 17.45 18.76
N MET A 632 -18.57 17.34 18.62
CA MET A 632 -17.71 18.47 18.22
C MET A 632 -18.06 18.95 16.81
N VAL A 633 -18.23 18.04 15.85
CA VAL A 633 -18.66 18.39 14.49
C VAL A 633 -19.98 19.15 14.52
N ASN A 634 -20.99 18.64 15.23
CA ASN A 634 -22.30 19.28 15.34
C ASN A 634 -22.22 20.70 15.92
N LYS A 635 -21.39 20.92 16.96
CA LYS A 635 -21.18 22.25 17.52
C LYS A 635 -20.45 23.17 16.54
N THR A 636 -19.46 22.65 15.82
CA THR A 636 -18.69 23.41 14.83
C THR A 636 -19.58 23.89 13.68
N LEU A 637 -20.47 23.04 13.17
CA LEU A 637 -21.42 23.39 12.11
C LEU A 637 -22.31 24.59 12.48
N ASN A 638 -22.68 24.74 13.74
CA ASN A 638 -23.51 25.88 14.18
C ASN A 638 -22.78 27.23 14.06
N GLY A 639 -21.47 27.28 14.11
CA GLY A 639 -20.66 28.51 13.98
C GLY A 639 -20.17 28.85 12.58
N LEU A 640 -20.32 27.92 11.65
CA LEU A 640 -19.65 27.99 10.35
C LEU A 640 -20.04 29.18 9.51
N LEU A 641 -21.34 29.49 9.41
CA LEU A 641 -21.85 30.62 8.62
C LEU A 641 -21.23 31.93 9.10
N LYS A 642 -21.20 32.15 10.41
CA LYS A 642 -20.63 33.38 10.98
C LYS A 642 -19.12 33.50 10.65
N LYS A 643 -18.37 32.40 10.70
CA LYS A 643 -16.96 32.42 10.40
C LYS A 643 -16.66 32.81 8.95
N TYR A 644 -17.43 32.32 8.02
CA TYR A 644 -17.18 32.50 6.58
C TYR A 644 -17.94 33.69 5.94
N SER A 645 -18.72 34.48 6.72
CA SER A 645 -19.40 35.66 6.23
C SER A 645 -18.46 36.87 6.19
N THR A 646 -17.45 36.83 5.33
CA THR A 646 -16.47 37.91 5.15
C THR A 646 -16.76 38.70 3.88
N THR A 647 -16.87 40.03 4.00
CA THR A 647 -17.15 40.92 2.88
C THR A 647 -16.13 40.71 1.74
N GLY A 648 -16.65 40.54 0.54
CA GLY A 648 -15.85 40.38 -0.69
C GLY A 648 -15.35 38.96 -0.99
N LYS A 649 -15.63 37.96 -0.13
CA LYS A 649 -15.35 36.56 -0.37
C LYS A 649 -16.59 35.77 -0.75
N SER A 650 -16.42 34.70 -1.55
CA SER A 650 -17.50 33.74 -1.82
C SER A 650 -17.64 32.75 -0.65
N TYR A 651 -18.80 32.11 -0.54
CA TYR A 651 -19.04 31.07 0.47
C TYR A 651 -18.43 29.68 0.09
N HIS A 652 -17.54 29.67 -0.87
CA HIS A 652 -16.89 28.43 -1.32
C HIS A 652 -16.13 27.69 -0.21
N GLU A 653 -15.38 28.43 0.61
CA GLU A 653 -14.65 27.87 1.75
C GLU A 653 -15.63 27.33 2.81
N LEU A 654 -16.80 27.96 2.99
CA LEU A 654 -17.86 27.45 3.87
C LEU A 654 -18.38 26.09 3.39
N ARG A 655 -18.61 25.94 2.08
CA ARG A 655 -19.02 24.65 1.49
C ARG A 655 -17.96 23.58 1.75
N ASN A 656 -16.68 23.88 1.51
CA ASN A 656 -15.59 22.96 1.75
C ASN A 656 -15.50 22.52 3.22
N ALA A 657 -15.63 23.46 4.14
CA ALA A 657 -15.66 23.17 5.57
C ALA A 657 -16.84 22.28 5.96
N TYR A 658 -18.03 22.53 5.42
CA TYR A 658 -19.22 21.68 5.63
C TYR A 658 -18.99 20.26 5.12
N LEU A 659 -18.43 20.11 3.91
CA LEU A 659 -18.14 18.80 3.32
C LEU A 659 -17.09 18.02 4.12
N THR A 660 -16.04 18.68 4.56
CA THR A 660 -14.97 18.08 5.36
C THR A 660 -15.48 17.64 6.74
N LEU A 661 -16.24 18.50 7.42
CA LEU A 661 -16.81 18.18 8.74
C LEU A 661 -17.81 17.02 8.66
N THR A 662 -18.71 17.02 7.66
CA THR A 662 -19.63 15.90 7.47
C THR A 662 -18.94 14.62 7.02
N GLY A 663 -17.79 14.71 6.34
CA GLY A 663 -16.89 13.58 6.07
C GLY A 663 -16.28 12.99 7.34
N ASN A 664 -15.77 13.85 8.23
CA ASN A 664 -15.25 13.44 9.53
C ASN A 664 -16.34 12.78 10.40
N TYR A 665 -17.55 13.33 10.40
CA TYR A 665 -18.71 12.73 11.06
C TYR A 665 -18.99 11.31 10.57
N ASN A 666 -18.97 11.10 9.24
CA ASN A 666 -19.18 9.79 8.64
C ASN A 666 -18.07 8.78 9.03
N ARG A 667 -16.80 9.21 9.12
CA ARG A 667 -15.70 8.35 9.61
C ARG A 667 -15.99 7.85 11.02
N SER A 668 -16.44 8.72 11.92
CA SER A 668 -16.82 8.34 13.29
C SER A 668 -17.96 7.32 13.31
N LEU A 669 -18.97 7.46 12.44
CA LEU A 669 -20.03 6.48 12.30
C LEU A 669 -19.51 5.11 11.82
N ASN A 670 -18.55 5.11 10.87
CA ASN A 670 -17.95 3.86 10.37
C ASN A 670 -17.10 3.16 11.43
N VAL A 671 -16.40 3.90 12.31
CA VAL A 671 -15.73 3.32 13.48
C VAL A 671 -16.73 2.55 14.35
N VAL A 672 -17.87 3.16 14.67
CA VAL A 672 -18.93 2.54 15.49
C VAL A 672 -19.55 1.32 14.81
N ASN A 673 -19.73 1.39 13.49
CA ASN A 673 -20.38 0.37 12.68
C ASN A 673 -19.67 -1.00 12.77
N ARG A 674 -18.35 -1.01 12.86
CA ARG A 674 -17.50 -2.21 12.92
C ARG A 674 -17.72 -3.09 14.16
N TYR A 675 -18.30 -2.55 15.22
CA TYR A 675 -18.62 -3.33 16.42
C TYR A 675 -19.76 -4.34 16.21
N ILE A 676 -20.65 -4.09 15.23
CA ILE A 676 -21.79 -4.97 14.94
C ILE A 676 -21.32 -6.23 14.21
N GLY A 677 -21.51 -7.38 14.82
CA GLY A 677 -20.99 -8.64 14.31
C GLY A 677 -19.46 -8.74 14.37
N GLY A 678 -18.80 -7.85 15.12
CA GLY A 678 -17.35 -7.82 15.27
C GLY A 678 -16.81 -9.01 16.07
N VAL A 679 -15.55 -9.35 15.82
CA VAL A 679 -14.81 -10.42 16.53
C VAL A 679 -13.39 -9.93 16.81
N TYR A 680 -12.99 -9.93 18.06
CA TYR A 680 -11.62 -9.68 18.46
C TYR A 680 -10.72 -10.83 18.04
N ILE A 681 -9.61 -10.52 17.37
CA ILE A 681 -8.62 -11.49 16.86
C ILE A 681 -7.37 -11.41 17.72
N ASN A 682 -6.96 -12.51 18.33
CA ASN A 682 -5.73 -12.62 19.09
C ASN A 682 -4.76 -13.56 18.35
N ARG A 683 -3.55 -13.09 18.06
CA ARG A 683 -2.50 -13.85 17.35
C ARG A 683 -1.49 -14.49 18.29
N ASN A 684 -1.91 -14.81 19.51
CA ASN A 684 -1.05 -15.43 20.51
C ASN A 684 -0.67 -16.85 20.10
N MET A 685 0.59 -17.20 20.34
CA MET A 685 1.07 -18.54 20.14
C MET A 685 0.67 -19.44 21.30
N VAL A 686 0.55 -20.72 21.06
CA VAL A 686 0.22 -21.74 22.10
C VAL A 686 1.22 -21.63 23.26
N GLY A 687 0.68 -21.52 24.48
CA GLY A 687 1.49 -21.38 25.70
C GLY A 687 1.90 -19.94 26.05
N GLN A 688 1.64 -18.97 25.21
CA GLN A 688 1.97 -17.56 25.46
C GLN A 688 0.95 -16.92 26.42
N ASP A 689 -0.33 -17.16 26.21
CA ASP A 689 -1.41 -16.82 27.13
C ASP A 689 -2.45 -17.95 27.13
N SER A 690 -2.62 -18.62 28.25
CA SER A 690 -3.52 -19.78 28.39
C SER A 690 -5.01 -19.40 28.39
N LEU A 691 -5.34 -18.13 28.61
CA LEU A 691 -6.74 -17.67 28.74
C LEU A 691 -7.26 -17.01 27.45
N SER A 692 -6.37 -16.57 26.57
CA SER A 692 -6.73 -15.87 25.35
C SER A 692 -7.13 -16.84 24.24
N LYS A 693 -8.40 -16.74 23.80
CA LYS A 693 -8.88 -17.46 22.61
C LYS A 693 -8.52 -16.67 21.35
N PRO A 694 -8.18 -17.32 20.24
CA PRO A 694 -7.91 -16.64 18.95
C PRO A 694 -9.07 -15.77 18.48
N TYR A 695 -10.32 -16.16 18.73
CA TYR A 695 -11.51 -15.44 18.28
C TYR A 695 -12.47 -15.23 19.45
N ILE A 696 -12.79 -13.97 19.74
CA ILE A 696 -13.72 -13.58 20.81
C ILE A 696 -14.76 -12.63 20.22
N PRO A 697 -16.05 -13.01 20.13
CA PRO A 697 -17.08 -12.10 19.64
C PRO A 697 -17.17 -10.84 20.50
N VAL A 698 -17.45 -9.70 19.87
CA VAL A 698 -17.75 -8.45 20.59
C VAL A 698 -18.92 -8.67 21.53
N SER A 699 -18.85 -8.08 22.72
CA SER A 699 -19.86 -8.27 23.76
C SER A 699 -21.26 -7.78 23.32
N LEU A 700 -22.30 -8.38 23.86
CA LEU A 700 -23.69 -7.90 23.67
C LEU A 700 -23.81 -6.40 24.03
N ALA A 701 -23.16 -5.98 25.11
CA ALA A 701 -23.22 -4.61 25.61
C ALA A 701 -22.63 -3.63 24.59
N ASP A 702 -21.46 -3.94 24.04
CA ASP A 702 -20.77 -3.07 23.04
C ASP A 702 -21.52 -3.06 21.72
N GLN A 703 -22.02 -4.19 21.23
CA GLN A 703 -22.83 -4.23 20.00
C GLN A 703 -24.15 -3.45 20.17
N LYS A 704 -24.82 -3.56 21.31
CA LYS A 704 -26.02 -2.75 21.63
C LYS A 704 -25.68 -1.26 21.72
N ARG A 705 -24.59 -0.91 22.40
CA ARG A 705 -24.10 0.47 22.48
C ARG A 705 -23.79 1.04 21.09
N ALA A 706 -23.13 0.27 20.24
CA ALA A 706 -22.85 0.65 18.86
C ALA A 706 -24.14 0.89 18.07
N MET A 707 -25.10 -0.03 18.11
CA MET A 707 -26.39 0.13 17.43
C MET A 707 -27.15 1.35 17.94
N GLN A 708 -27.22 1.59 19.23
CA GLN A 708 -27.87 2.77 19.82
C GLN A 708 -27.19 4.06 19.36
N THR A 709 -25.88 4.06 19.25
CA THR A 709 -25.10 5.19 18.73
C THR A 709 -25.43 5.45 17.26
N LEU A 710 -25.44 4.43 16.42
CA LEU A 710 -25.81 4.55 15.00
C LEU A 710 -27.24 5.03 14.85
N VAL A 711 -28.18 4.52 15.64
CA VAL A 711 -29.57 5.00 15.62
C VAL A 711 -29.64 6.48 15.98
N LYS A 712 -28.98 6.90 17.05
CA LYS A 712 -29.00 8.30 17.51
C LYS A 712 -28.37 9.27 16.49
N TYR A 713 -27.22 8.93 15.94
CA TYR A 713 -26.40 9.85 15.15
C TYR A 713 -26.58 9.69 13.63
N ALA A 714 -27.18 8.60 13.13
CA ALA A 714 -27.38 8.41 11.69
C ALA A 714 -28.86 8.23 11.31
N PHE A 715 -29.69 7.61 12.15
CA PHE A 715 -31.03 7.20 11.76
C PHE A 715 -32.16 7.93 12.48
N ALA A 716 -31.95 8.55 13.64
CA ALA A 716 -32.98 9.29 14.37
C ALA A 716 -33.50 10.51 13.60
N VAL A 717 -34.71 10.96 13.94
CA VAL A 717 -35.35 12.17 13.36
C VAL A 717 -34.49 13.42 13.50
N ASN A 718 -33.67 13.45 14.56
CA ASN A 718 -32.77 14.55 14.87
C ASN A 718 -31.31 14.32 14.44
N ALA A 719 -31.01 13.22 13.76
CA ALA A 719 -29.69 13.02 13.16
C ALA A 719 -29.45 14.12 12.08
N PHE A 720 -28.23 14.55 11.92
CA PHE A 720 -27.83 15.59 10.94
C PHE A 720 -28.52 16.94 11.10
N LYS A 721 -28.85 17.35 12.33
CA LYS A 721 -29.37 18.69 12.59
C LYS A 721 -28.33 19.75 12.26
N THR A 722 -28.42 20.32 11.07
CA THR A 722 -27.66 21.49 10.63
C THR A 722 -28.56 22.72 10.71
N PRO A 723 -28.06 23.90 11.07
CA PRO A 723 -28.84 25.15 10.99
C PRO A 723 -29.41 25.30 9.57
N GLN A 724 -30.75 25.48 9.45
CA GLN A 724 -31.40 25.55 8.12
C GLN A 724 -30.80 26.63 7.22
N ASP A 725 -30.44 27.78 7.81
CA ASP A 725 -29.82 28.88 7.08
C ASP A 725 -28.49 28.51 6.44
N LEU A 726 -27.73 27.53 6.98
CA LEU A 726 -26.43 27.13 6.43
C LEU A 726 -26.56 26.59 5.01
N TYR A 727 -27.62 25.86 4.71
CA TYR A 727 -27.80 25.25 3.38
C TYR A 727 -27.94 26.28 2.25
N ASN A 728 -28.46 27.46 2.54
CA ASN A 728 -28.59 28.55 1.56
C ASN A 728 -27.23 29.13 1.13
N TYR A 729 -26.17 28.87 1.89
CA TYR A 729 -24.84 29.46 1.68
C TYR A 729 -23.78 28.43 1.23
N LEU A 730 -24.16 27.20 0.94
CA LEU A 730 -23.23 26.18 0.45
C LEU A 730 -22.87 26.40 -1.02
N GLN A 731 -22.29 27.54 -1.31
CA GLN A 731 -21.99 28.03 -2.66
C GLN A 731 -20.73 27.35 -3.21
N GLN A 732 -20.78 26.98 -4.48
CA GLN A 732 -19.61 26.62 -5.27
C GLN A 732 -19.19 27.85 -6.11
N GLN A 733 -17.92 28.23 -6.02
CA GLN A 733 -17.38 29.30 -6.85
C GLN A 733 -17.17 28.77 -8.28
N ARG A 734 -17.75 29.48 -9.27
CA ARG A 734 -17.53 29.19 -10.69
C ARG A 734 -16.14 29.62 -11.14
N ARG A 735 -15.57 28.85 -12.06
CA ARG A 735 -14.34 29.16 -12.79
C ARG A 735 -14.68 29.19 -14.30
N GLY A 736 -14.65 30.36 -14.91
CA GLY A 736 -14.95 30.50 -16.32
C GLY A 736 -16.34 29.99 -16.73
N ASN A 737 -16.42 29.29 -17.85
CA ASN A 737 -17.64 28.72 -18.41
C ASN A 737 -17.84 27.23 -18.10
N GLU A 738 -17.09 26.68 -17.14
CA GLU A 738 -17.20 25.27 -16.75
C GLU A 738 -18.63 25.00 -16.26
N ARG A 739 -19.29 24.01 -16.87
CA ARG A 739 -20.56 23.49 -16.37
C ARG A 739 -20.24 22.48 -15.26
N LYS A 740 -20.83 22.72 -14.10
CA LYS A 740 -20.77 21.80 -12.99
C LYS A 740 -22.13 21.17 -12.77
N GLU A 741 -22.20 19.86 -12.76
CA GLU A 741 -23.46 19.11 -12.66
C GLU A 741 -24.21 19.38 -11.37
N ASN A 742 -23.50 19.69 -10.28
CA ASN A 742 -24.07 19.84 -8.93
C ASN A 742 -23.73 21.20 -8.32
N GLU A 743 -24.14 22.29 -8.95
CA GLU A 743 -23.89 23.63 -8.39
C GLU A 743 -24.74 23.89 -7.13
N ASP A 744 -25.98 23.41 -7.10
CA ASP A 744 -26.85 23.48 -5.94
C ASP A 744 -26.48 22.42 -4.88
N PRO A 745 -26.65 22.71 -3.58
CA PRO A 745 -26.34 21.77 -2.52
C PRO A 745 -27.30 20.56 -2.53
N LYS A 746 -26.77 19.37 -2.76
CA LYS A 746 -27.49 18.08 -2.78
C LYS A 746 -27.56 17.48 -1.36
N ILE A 747 -28.27 18.14 -0.46
CA ILE A 747 -28.30 17.77 0.96
C ILE A 747 -28.90 16.39 1.19
N HIS A 748 -29.99 16.05 0.50
CA HIS A 748 -30.66 14.75 0.62
C HIS A 748 -29.74 13.62 0.18
N ASP A 749 -29.06 13.79 -0.95
CA ASP A 749 -28.13 12.77 -1.47
C ASP A 749 -26.94 12.57 -0.53
N ARG A 750 -26.38 13.67 -0.01
CA ARG A 750 -25.26 13.57 0.93
C ARG A 750 -25.62 12.83 2.21
N ILE A 751 -26.74 13.19 2.82
CA ILE A 751 -27.19 12.52 4.06
C ILE A 751 -27.53 11.06 3.78
N LEU A 752 -28.26 10.78 2.68
CA LEU A 752 -28.59 9.42 2.31
C LEU A 752 -27.34 8.58 2.03
N ASN A 753 -26.31 9.14 1.39
CA ASN A 753 -25.06 8.40 1.14
C ASN A 753 -24.33 8.04 2.44
N ILE A 754 -24.30 8.94 3.43
CA ILE A 754 -23.77 8.60 4.77
C ILE A 754 -24.58 7.46 5.39
N GLN A 755 -25.91 7.49 5.31
CA GLN A 755 -26.78 6.43 5.83
C GLN A 755 -26.58 5.11 5.08
N LYS A 756 -26.42 5.16 3.76
CA LYS A 756 -26.12 4.00 2.91
C LYS A 756 -24.83 3.31 3.32
N SER A 757 -23.74 4.05 3.57
CA SER A 757 -22.46 3.46 3.97
C SER A 757 -22.58 2.61 5.25
N ILE A 758 -23.44 3.03 6.18
CA ILE A 758 -23.70 2.26 7.40
C ILE A 758 -24.57 1.02 7.09
N LEU A 759 -25.59 1.18 6.27
CA LEU A 759 -26.47 0.07 5.87
C LEU A 759 -25.72 -0.95 5.01
N ASP A 760 -24.73 -0.53 4.20
CA ASP A 760 -23.88 -1.41 3.42
C ASP A 760 -23.08 -2.37 4.30
N GLU A 761 -22.57 -1.93 5.44
CA GLU A 761 -21.91 -2.78 6.43
C GLU A 761 -22.91 -3.66 7.17
N LEU A 762 -23.94 -3.07 7.79
CA LEU A 762 -24.91 -3.80 8.63
C LEU A 762 -25.66 -4.89 7.88
N LEU A 763 -26.03 -4.63 6.62
CA LEU A 763 -26.77 -5.56 5.76
C LEU A 763 -25.86 -6.34 4.81
N ASN A 764 -24.52 -6.26 5.00
CA ASN A 764 -23.60 -7.09 4.23
C ASN A 764 -23.77 -8.56 4.57
N GLY A 765 -23.76 -9.42 3.54
CA GLY A 765 -23.95 -10.86 3.71
C GLY A 765 -22.90 -11.50 4.65
N ALA A 766 -21.65 -11.04 4.60
CA ALA A 766 -20.59 -11.55 5.47
C ALA A 766 -20.79 -11.13 6.93
N VAL A 767 -21.24 -9.91 7.21
CA VAL A 767 -21.53 -9.42 8.57
C VAL A 767 -22.73 -10.16 9.15
N MET A 768 -23.82 -10.30 8.40
CA MET A 768 -25.01 -11.03 8.85
C MET A 768 -24.72 -12.52 9.06
N GLN A 769 -23.92 -13.15 8.20
CA GLN A 769 -23.48 -14.52 8.39
C GLN A 769 -22.60 -14.65 9.64
N ARG A 770 -21.68 -13.70 9.87
CA ARG A 770 -20.82 -13.69 11.05
C ARG A 770 -21.61 -13.59 12.36
N LEU A 771 -22.70 -12.82 12.39
CA LEU A 771 -23.63 -12.79 13.54
C LEU A 771 -24.24 -14.17 13.84
N ILE A 772 -24.52 -14.97 12.81
CA ILE A 772 -25.04 -16.31 12.94
C ILE A 772 -23.97 -17.29 13.42
N ASP A 773 -22.79 -17.27 12.76
CA ASP A 773 -21.73 -18.22 13.04
C ASP A 773 -21.12 -17.99 14.43
N THR A 774 -20.93 -16.73 14.82
CA THR A 774 -20.37 -16.37 16.13
C THR A 774 -21.28 -16.79 17.30
N LYS A 775 -22.57 -17.01 17.08
CA LYS A 775 -23.48 -17.59 18.08
C LYS A 775 -23.00 -18.96 18.56
N LEU A 776 -22.32 -19.72 17.68
CA LEU A 776 -21.79 -21.04 18.02
C LEU A 776 -20.62 -20.99 18.99
N TYR A 777 -19.95 -19.82 19.13
CA TYR A 777 -18.80 -19.65 20.01
C TYR A 777 -18.86 -18.40 20.90
N GLY A 778 -20.08 -17.97 21.27
CA GLY A 778 -20.29 -17.08 22.40
C GLY A 778 -20.95 -15.73 22.10
N ASN A 779 -21.26 -15.41 20.86
CA ASN A 779 -22.04 -14.20 20.56
C ASN A 779 -23.51 -14.36 21.03
N THR A 780 -24.00 -13.38 21.76
CA THR A 780 -25.39 -13.36 22.26
C THR A 780 -26.24 -12.26 21.57
N TYR A 781 -25.61 -11.37 20.74
CA TYR A 781 -26.33 -10.43 19.88
C TYR A 781 -26.67 -11.12 18.57
N SER A 782 -27.90 -11.61 18.44
CA SER A 782 -28.29 -12.37 17.26
C SER A 782 -28.60 -11.48 16.04
N LEU A 783 -28.61 -12.09 14.84
CA LEU A 783 -29.03 -11.41 13.62
C LEU A 783 -30.43 -10.79 13.75
N ASN A 784 -31.38 -11.53 14.35
CA ASN A 784 -32.75 -11.03 14.54
C ASN A 784 -32.78 -9.80 15.46
N MET A 785 -32.00 -9.81 16.56
CA MET A 785 -31.89 -8.64 17.44
C MET A 785 -31.30 -7.44 16.68
N MET A 786 -30.27 -7.66 15.86
CA MET A 786 -29.67 -6.60 15.07
C MET A 786 -30.67 -6.00 14.09
N LEU A 787 -31.36 -6.81 13.30
CA LEU A 787 -32.37 -6.35 12.35
C LEU A 787 -33.55 -5.67 13.05
N GLU A 788 -34.01 -6.19 14.17
CA GLU A 788 -35.09 -5.58 14.97
C GLU A 788 -34.68 -4.20 15.51
N ASP A 789 -33.49 -4.08 16.12
CA ASP A 789 -32.98 -2.82 16.64
C ASP A 789 -32.85 -1.79 15.52
N LEU A 790 -32.36 -2.20 14.34
CA LEU A 790 -32.20 -1.35 13.16
C LEU A 790 -33.55 -0.90 12.61
N THR A 791 -34.50 -1.83 12.40
CA THR A 791 -35.85 -1.51 11.93
C THR A 791 -36.55 -0.56 12.90
N ASN A 792 -36.45 -0.84 14.21
CA ASN A 792 -37.05 0.03 15.23
C ASN A 792 -36.43 1.45 15.17
N GLY A 793 -35.13 1.56 15.08
CA GLY A 793 -34.42 2.85 14.99
C GLY A 793 -34.80 3.68 13.74
N ILE A 794 -35.15 2.99 12.63
CA ILE A 794 -35.52 3.66 11.37
C ILE A 794 -37.01 4.04 11.34
N PHE A 795 -37.90 3.37 12.02
CA PHE A 795 -39.34 3.55 11.86
C PHE A 795 -40.08 4.06 13.08
N THR A 796 -39.70 3.67 14.30
CA THR A 796 -40.60 3.85 15.46
C THR A 796 -40.85 5.30 15.83
N GLU A 797 -39.88 6.17 15.70
CA GLU A 797 -40.04 7.62 15.99
C GLU A 797 -41.06 8.31 15.08
N ASP A 798 -41.27 7.79 13.87
CA ASP A 798 -42.15 8.39 12.87
C ASP A 798 -43.57 7.79 12.86
N LEU A 799 -43.84 6.69 13.56
CA LEU A 799 -45.13 5.97 13.42
C LEU A 799 -46.32 6.85 13.70
N ASN A 800 -46.25 7.75 14.65
CA ASN A 800 -47.32 8.65 15.05
C ASN A 800 -47.14 10.12 14.66
N SER A 801 -46.16 10.41 13.78
CA SER A 801 -45.81 11.77 13.36
C SER A 801 -45.64 11.89 11.84
N ALA A 802 -45.46 13.10 11.36
CA ALA A 802 -45.07 13.35 9.97
C ALA A 802 -43.67 12.82 9.70
N VAL A 803 -43.47 12.16 8.57
CA VAL A 803 -42.16 11.65 8.14
C VAL A 803 -41.45 12.72 7.31
N SER A 804 -40.31 13.23 7.76
CA SER A 804 -39.56 14.24 7.00
C SER A 804 -38.99 13.62 5.72
N SER A 805 -38.68 14.46 4.73
CA SER A 805 -38.15 14.02 3.42
C SER A 805 -36.82 13.24 3.56
N LEU A 806 -35.96 13.60 4.49
CA LEU A 806 -34.73 12.84 4.80
C LEU A 806 -35.04 11.42 5.33
N ARG A 807 -36.02 11.33 6.22
CA ARG A 807 -36.46 10.04 6.78
C ARG A 807 -37.18 9.20 5.73
N GLN A 808 -37.95 9.81 4.83
CA GLN A 808 -38.61 9.12 3.72
C GLN A 808 -37.56 8.43 2.82
N ASN A 809 -36.48 9.12 2.49
CA ASN A 809 -35.38 8.54 1.71
C ASN A 809 -34.73 7.36 2.45
N LEU A 810 -34.41 7.52 3.72
CA LEU A 810 -33.82 6.45 4.55
C LEU A 810 -34.75 5.22 4.64
N GLN A 811 -36.03 5.42 4.91
CA GLN A 811 -36.99 4.34 5.07
C GLN A 811 -37.19 3.57 3.77
N ILE A 812 -37.25 4.26 2.62
CA ILE A 812 -37.35 3.60 1.30
C ILE A 812 -36.06 2.82 1.00
N GLU A 813 -34.91 3.42 1.24
CA GLU A 813 -33.61 2.77 1.01
C GLU A 813 -33.47 1.49 1.86
N TYR A 814 -33.82 1.58 3.14
CA TYR A 814 -33.78 0.41 4.03
C TYR A 814 -34.74 -0.69 3.57
N VAL A 815 -35.99 -0.35 3.21
CA VAL A 815 -36.95 -1.32 2.68
C VAL A 815 -36.43 -1.97 1.42
N ASN A 816 -35.91 -1.21 0.45
CA ASN A 816 -35.34 -1.77 -0.78
C ASN A 816 -34.23 -2.77 -0.50
N ARG A 817 -33.36 -2.49 0.48
CA ARG A 817 -32.29 -3.40 0.89
C ARG A 817 -32.83 -4.67 1.55
N ILE A 818 -33.79 -4.56 2.46
CA ILE A 818 -34.40 -5.73 3.08
C ILE A 818 -35.10 -6.62 2.03
N LEU A 819 -35.81 -5.99 1.06
CA LEU A 819 -36.41 -6.72 -0.04
C LEU A 819 -35.36 -7.42 -0.95
N ALA A 820 -34.23 -6.77 -1.21
CA ALA A 820 -33.13 -7.34 -1.96
C ALA A 820 -32.46 -8.53 -1.21
N VAL A 821 -32.37 -8.44 0.12
CA VAL A 821 -31.84 -9.53 0.96
C VAL A 821 -32.79 -10.74 0.91
N MET A 822 -34.11 -10.55 1.01
CA MET A 822 -35.08 -11.65 1.03
C MET A 822 -35.36 -12.29 -0.33
N ASP A 823 -34.91 -11.65 -1.45
CA ASP A 823 -35.11 -12.19 -2.79
C ASP A 823 -34.51 -13.62 -2.92
N ASN A 824 -35.29 -14.53 -3.47
CA ASN A 824 -34.90 -15.94 -3.65
C ASN A 824 -33.63 -16.07 -4.54
N LYS A 825 -33.38 -15.15 -5.45
CA LYS A 825 -32.22 -15.12 -6.34
C LYS A 825 -30.98 -14.50 -5.69
N SER A 826 -31.13 -13.86 -4.52
CA SER A 826 -30.00 -13.25 -3.81
C SER A 826 -29.02 -14.30 -3.32
N ALA A 827 -27.75 -13.91 -3.14
CA ALA A 827 -26.70 -14.79 -2.62
C ALA A 827 -26.74 -14.97 -1.09
N TYR A 828 -27.67 -14.35 -0.40
CA TYR A 828 -27.77 -14.47 1.06
C TYR A 828 -28.21 -15.87 1.52
N ALA A 829 -27.74 -16.29 2.68
CA ALA A 829 -28.14 -17.56 3.28
C ALA A 829 -29.64 -17.58 3.67
N ASN A 830 -30.26 -18.76 3.66
CA ASN A 830 -31.71 -18.91 3.87
C ASN A 830 -32.20 -18.35 5.21
N ASN A 831 -31.43 -18.49 6.28
CA ASN A 831 -31.76 -17.95 7.59
C ASN A 831 -31.73 -16.42 7.61
N ILE A 832 -30.84 -15.80 6.82
CA ILE A 832 -30.79 -14.35 6.63
C ILE A 832 -32.03 -13.88 5.88
N LYS A 833 -32.41 -14.57 4.81
CA LYS A 833 -33.62 -14.27 4.03
C LYS A 833 -34.89 -14.37 4.90
N SER A 834 -34.97 -15.40 5.74
CA SER A 834 -36.06 -15.57 6.66
C SER A 834 -36.17 -14.44 7.68
N ALA A 835 -35.05 -14.00 8.25
CA ALA A 835 -35.01 -12.86 9.17
C ALA A 835 -35.43 -11.55 8.48
N ALA A 836 -34.94 -11.29 7.28
CA ALA A 836 -35.32 -10.12 6.49
C ALA A 836 -36.82 -10.13 6.12
N PHE A 837 -37.37 -11.30 5.77
CA PHE A 837 -38.80 -11.46 5.53
C PHE A 837 -39.64 -11.08 6.77
N GLY A 838 -39.23 -11.50 7.97
CA GLY A 838 -39.91 -11.11 9.20
C GLY A 838 -39.95 -9.61 9.45
N GLU A 839 -38.84 -8.90 9.16
CA GLU A 839 -38.79 -7.41 9.27
C GLU A 839 -39.64 -6.74 8.19
N ALA A 840 -39.64 -7.22 6.94
CA ALA A 840 -40.50 -6.71 5.90
C ALA A 840 -41.99 -6.83 6.25
N ASP A 841 -42.43 -7.98 6.81
CA ASP A 841 -43.79 -8.19 7.25
C ASP A 841 -44.19 -7.30 8.45
N LYS A 842 -43.28 -7.10 9.40
CA LYS A 842 -43.41 -6.16 10.52
C LYS A 842 -43.60 -4.72 10.01
N ILE A 843 -42.77 -4.26 9.09
CA ILE A 843 -42.90 -2.93 8.47
C ILE A 843 -44.24 -2.80 7.75
N LYS A 844 -44.61 -3.77 6.94
CA LYS A 844 -45.91 -3.81 6.24
C LYS A 844 -47.10 -3.66 7.21
N THR A 845 -47.03 -4.36 8.32
CA THR A 845 -48.03 -4.28 9.38
C THR A 845 -48.13 -2.87 9.96
N TRP A 846 -46.97 -2.27 10.28
CA TRP A 846 -46.91 -0.86 10.74
C TRP A 846 -47.49 0.14 9.75
N MET A 847 -47.22 -0.02 8.45
CA MET A 847 -47.73 0.88 7.41
C MET A 847 -49.27 0.79 7.31
N LYS A 848 -49.87 -0.40 7.52
CA LYS A 848 -51.31 -0.57 7.54
C LYS A 848 -51.96 0.05 8.79
N MET A 849 -51.36 -0.11 9.96
CA MET A 849 -51.87 0.37 11.22
C MET A 849 -51.77 1.88 11.38
N ASN A 850 -50.76 2.49 10.71
CA ASN A 850 -50.49 3.93 10.83
C ASN A 850 -50.45 4.58 9.43
N PRO A 851 -51.61 4.95 8.86
CA PRO A 851 -51.69 5.42 7.47
C PRO A 851 -51.08 6.80 7.23
N GLY A 852 -50.72 7.56 8.28
CA GLY A 852 -50.10 8.86 8.21
C GLY A 852 -51.01 10.05 8.49
N ILE A 853 -50.43 11.15 8.98
CA ILE A 853 -51.17 12.34 9.42
C ILE A 853 -51.33 13.42 8.32
N ASP A 854 -50.40 13.49 7.39
CA ASP A 854 -50.42 14.43 6.27
C ASP A 854 -50.35 13.73 4.92
N ALA A 855 -50.52 14.44 3.81
CA ALA A 855 -50.58 13.90 2.45
C ALA A 855 -49.25 13.20 2.04
N SER A 856 -48.11 13.81 2.40
CA SER A 856 -46.79 13.30 2.06
C SER A 856 -46.52 11.98 2.78
N THR A 857 -46.76 11.95 4.09
CA THR A 857 -46.61 10.77 4.92
C THR A 857 -47.53 9.63 4.49
N LYS A 858 -48.81 9.97 4.13
CA LYS A 858 -49.76 8.98 3.58
C LYS A 858 -49.26 8.33 2.29
N SER A 859 -48.76 9.16 1.35
CA SER A 859 -48.22 8.68 0.08
C SER A 859 -46.99 7.83 0.28
N HIS A 860 -46.07 8.23 1.14
CA HIS A 860 -44.86 7.52 1.50
C HIS A 860 -45.16 6.13 2.09
N ARG A 861 -46.03 6.04 3.10
CA ARG A 861 -46.40 4.79 3.73
C ARG A 861 -47.14 3.82 2.80
N LYS A 862 -48.02 4.37 1.95
CA LYS A 862 -48.67 3.59 0.90
C LYS A 862 -47.65 3.05 -0.11
N TYR A 863 -46.64 3.82 -0.45
CA TYR A 863 -45.59 3.39 -1.37
C TYR A 863 -44.74 2.28 -0.76
N ILE A 864 -44.31 2.38 0.50
CA ILE A 864 -43.60 1.30 1.22
C ILE A 864 -44.45 0.03 1.24
N GLY A 865 -45.75 0.13 1.60
CA GLY A 865 -46.64 -1.01 1.57
C GLY A 865 -46.75 -1.66 0.20
N PHE A 866 -46.82 -0.86 -0.86
CA PHE A 866 -46.80 -1.34 -2.24
C PHE A 866 -45.51 -2.09 -2.61
N LEU A 867 -44.33 -1.54 -2.26
CA LEU A 867 -43.05 -2.20 -2.53
C LEU A 867 -42.96 -3.57 -1.88
N ILE A 868 -43.37 -3.67 -0.62
CA ILE A 868 -43.35 -4.93 0.14
C ILE A 868 -44.37 -5.92 -0.44
N ASP A 869 -45.60 -5.47 -0.73
CA ASP A 869 -46.64 -6.33 -1.33
C ASP A 869 -46.22 -6.87 -2.71
N LYS A 870 -45.54 -6.04 -3.51
CA LYS A 870 -44.98 -6.43 -4.81
C LYS A 870 -43.90 -7.53 -4.65
N ALA A 871 -42.98 -7.35 -3.71
CA ALA A 871 -41.89 -8.30 -3.49
C ALA A 871 -42.41 -9.64 -2.92
N MET A 872 -43.41 -9.60 -2.03
CA MET A 872 -44.00 -10.80 -1.43
C MET A 872 -44.96 -11.60 -2.37
N LYS A 873 -45.35 -11.00 -3.52
CA LYS A 873 -46.22 -11.64 -4.52
C LYS A 873 -45.45 -12.23 -5.71
N LEU A 874 -44.15 -12.10 -5.75
CA LEU A 874 -43.30 -12.58 -6.86
C LEU A 874 -42.85 -14.03 -6.70
N ASP A 875 -43.71 -14.88 -6.11
CA ASP A 875 -43.57 -16.35 -6.13
C ASP A 875 -44.40 -16.98 -7.23
#